data_9461299a8c07d6f9a6c3e9f7e448373c
#
_entry.id   9461299a8c07d6f9a6c3e9f7e448373c
#
_cell.length_a   1.000
_cell.length_b   1.000
_cell.length_c   1.000
_cell.angle_alpha   90.00
_cell.angle_beta   90.00
_cell.angle_gamma   90.00
#
_symmetry.space_group_name_H-M   'P 1'
#
loop_
_entity.id
_entity.type
_entity.pdbx_description
1 polymer ?
#
loop_
_entity_poly.entity_id
_entity_poly.type
_entity_poly.pdbx_seq_one_letter_code
_entity_poly.pdbx_strand_id
1 'polypeptide(L)'
;MPIASLHALDEGDAVVVGHLARVRERQGKFPLVSAELVDESGSITANWFGRRHLFGKLSGGERVFATGRVARKGLLTSLNVMTHKLLRDDEPYVGEIVPVYGATKDLPSRQIRTILTKNLDALIERRRDVLPKVIVKRFDFPPLAEAWRSVHAPREPESVARGRRRIVFEEFFGIALAAAIKRARRAAAGGADALTAPPDLWQTFAAELPFAPTGAQKRVIEQIWADMARTAPMNRLLQGDVGSGKTLVAAAAVVLAARHGVQTALMAPTEILASQHAKKLAPLLLPFGITVEAVFGSMGARERRRAEDRIASGEAMLAVGTHALLTESVTFKKMGLAIIDEQHRFGVAQRARLRGKSEAPHTLYMTATPIPRTLAQTKYADLDLSIIDELPPGRTPIETYVLRESRKAQAYAFVRKNIELGRQAYVVAPAIEESESALTSALKEAEHIRTRVFPDLRVEVLHGKMPTREKDRVMGAFTAGDADVLVATTVVEVGVDVPNASVMVILDANRYGLAQLHQLRGRVGRGVERSFCILVAPDDVGEVERLSILAETTDGFKIAEEDLRIRREGEFAGTAQAGVAGSTVGNIVQDFELYMKAKAEADAILSRDPELQEDENRHLLELVDSVATARAILVTS
;
A
#
# COMPACT_ATOMS: atom_id res chain seq x y z
N MET A 1 -34.68 -5.32 14.81
CA MET A 1 -35.33 -5.66 13.52
C MET A 1 -36.55 -6.52 13.82
N PRO A 2 -37.66 -6.41 13.07
CA PRO A 2 -38.81 -7.35 13.15
C PRO A 2 -38.31 -8.76 12.80
N ILE A 3 -38.76 -9.77 13.56
CA ILE A 3 -38.36 -11.16 13.35
C ILE A 3 -38.70 -11.67 11.96
N ALA A 4 -39.86 -11.27 11.39
CA ALA A 4 -40.23 -11.64 10.05
C ALA A 4 -39.20 -11.24 8.98
N SER A 5 -38.51 -10.11 9.16
CA SER A 5 -37.50 -9.65 8.20
C SER A 5 -36.23 -10.51 8.20
N LEU A 6 -35.97 -11.29 9.25
CA LEU A 6 -34.80 -12.20 9.31
C LEU A 6 -34.94 -13.40 8.39
N HIS A 7 -36.16 -13.80 8.04
CA HIS A 7 -36.42 -14.91 7.10
C HIS A 7 -36.02 -14.55 5.65
N ALA A 8 -35.85 -13.25 5.34
CA ALA A 8 -35.38 -12.76 4.06
C ALA A 8 -33.84 -12.65 3.97
N LEU A 9 -33.13 -12.80 5.09
CA LEU A 9 -31.67 -12.77 5.15
C LEU A 9 -31.10 -14.17 4.94
N ASP A 10 -30.14 -14.31 4.03
CA ASP A 10 -29.44 -15.58 3.84
C ASP A 10 -28.44 -15.85 4.98
N GLU A 11 -27.62 -14.85 5.32
CA GLU A 11 -26.74 -14.82 6.49
C GLU A 11 -26.52 -13.35 6.91
N GLY A 12 -26.22 -13.10 8.19
CA GLY A 12 -25.88 -11.78 8.69
C GLY A 12 -26.08 -11.62 10.19
N ASP A 13 -25.50 -10.55 10.76
CA ASP A 13 -25.71 -10.21 12.15
C ASP A 13 -27.07 -9.54 12.34
N ALA A 14 -27.81 -9.99 13.32
CA ALA A 14 -29.16 -9.49 13.63
C ALA A 14 -29.33 -9.14 15.10
N VAL A 15 -30.16 -8.13 15.32
CA VAL A 15 -30.58 -7.67 16.65
C VAL A 15 -32.12 -7.77 16.71
N VAL A 16 -32.59 -8.53 17.67
CA VAL A 16 -34.05 -8.78 17.86
C VAL A 16 -34.45 -8.62 19.31
N VAL A 17 -35.71 -8.24 19.48
CA VAL A 17 -36.41 -8.27 20.80
C VAL A 17 -37.66 -9.08 20.62
N GLY A 18 -37.91 -10.00 21.52
CA GLY A 18 -39.08 -10.83 21.47
C GLY A 18 -39.29 -11.59 22.79
N HIS A 19 -40.36 -12.35 22.87
CA HIS A 19 -40.65 -13.20 24.02
C HIS A 19 -40.20 -14.63 23.74
N LEU A 20 -39.60 -15.27 24.75
CA LEU A 20 -39.18 -16.67 24.67
C LEU A 20 -40.43 -17.58 24.72
N ALA A 21 -40.49 -18.51 23.82
CA ALA A 21 -41.44 -19.60 23.85
C ALA A 21 -40.72 -20.93 23.64
N ARG A 22 -41.28 -22.04 24.14
CA ARG A 22 -40.81 -23.41 23.90
C ARG A 22 -39.30 -23.61 24.17
N VAL A 23 -38.81 -23.13 25.31
CA VAL A 23 -37.43 -23.31 25.72
C VAL A 23 -37.09 -24.79 25.84
N ARG A 24 -36.00 -25.23 25.21
CA ARG A 24 -35.50 -26.62 25.21
C ARG A 24 -34.03 -26.62 25.53
N GLU A 25 -33.61 -27.55 26.39
CA GLU A 25 -32.22 -27.72 26.81
C GLU A 25 -31.73 -29.08 26.36
N ARG A 26 -30.55 -29.08 25.74
CA ARG A 26 -29.85 -30.29 25.32
C ARG A 26 -28.49 -30.37 26.03
N GLN A 27 -28.36 -31.35 26.92
CA GLN A 27 -27.09 -31.65 27.58
C GLN A 27 -26.25 -32.59 26.70
N GLY A 28 -24.93 -32.50 26.81
CA GLY A 28 -24.00 -33.36 26.06
C GLY A 28 -22.65 -32.71 25.81
N LYS A 29 -21.87 -33.29 24.89
CA LYS A 29 -20.54 -32.77 24.48
C LYS A 29 -20.64 -31.32 23.94
N PHE A 30 -21.75 -31.00 23.30
CA PHE A 30 -22.09 -29.66 22.82
C PHE A 30 -23.42 -29.22 23.45
N PRO A 31 -23.39 -28.56 24.64
CA PRO A 31 -24.59 -28.09 25.29
C PRO A 31 -25.29 -27.01 24.46
N LEU A 32 -26.59 -27.07 24.35
CA LEU A 32 -27.42 -26.18 23.57
C LEU A 32 -28.66 -25.81 24.35
N VAL A 33 -28.94 -24.50 24.48
CA VAL A 33 -30.27 -24.00 24.81
C VAL A 33 -30.89 -23.49 23.51
N SER A 34 -32.11 -23.93 23.20
CA SER A 34 -32.86 -23.50 22.02
C SER A 34 -34.22 -23.02 22.47
N ALA A 35 -34.66 -21.88 21.98
CA ALA A 35 -36.00 -21.35 22.26
C ALA A 35 -36.58 -20.74 20.99
N GLU A 36 -37.90 -20.70 20.92
CA GLU A 36 -38.59 -19.91 19.92
C GLU A 36 -38.69 -18.47 20.42
N LEU A 37 -38.09 -17.52 19.67
CA LEU A 37 -38.19 -16.09 19.95
C LEU A 37 -39.32 -15.52 19.09
N VAL A 38 -40.31 -14.89 19.71
CA VAL A 38 -41.56 -14.43 19.09
C VAL A 38 -41.73 -12.93 19.29
N ASP A 39 -42.04 -12.19 18.24
CA ASP A 39 -42.55 -10.82 18.29
C ASP A 39 -43.89 -10.68 17.51
N GLU A 40 -44.40 -9.46 17.38
CA GLU A 40 -45.64 -9.18 16.64
C GLU A 40 -45.54 -9.53 15.16
N SER A 41 -44.35 -9.64 14.60
CA SER A 41 -44.09 -9.89 13.18
C SER A 41 -43.94 -11.37 12.82
N GLY A 42 -43.56 -12.22 13.80
CA GLY A 42 -43.30 -13.64 13.56
C GLY A 42 -42.49 -14.33 14.64
N SER A 43 -41.95 -15.50 14.32
CA SER A 43 -41.08 -16.26 15.22
C SER A 43 -39.82 -16.78 14.53
N ILE A 44 -38.74 -16.95 15.31
CA ILE A 44 -37.47 -17.53 14.87
C ILE A 44 -36.89 -18.43 15.96
N THR A 45 -36.23 -19.52 15.57
CA THR A 45 -35.50 -20.36 16.53
C THR A 45 -34.18 -19.66 16.93
N ALA A 46 -34.05 -19.35 18.21
CA ALA A 46 -32.82 -18.79 18.79
C ALA A 46 -32.03 -19.90 19.49
N ASN A 47 -30.72 -19.97 19.23
CA ASN A 47 -29.81 -21.02 19.70
C ASN A 47 -28.64 -20.43 20.51
N TRP A 48 -28.41 -20.92 21.73
CA TRP A 48 -27.29 -20.57 22.60
C TRP A 48 -26.34 -21.77 22.71
N PHE A 49 -25.28 -21.80 21.92
CA PHE A 49 -24.29 -22.88 21.91
C PHE A 49 -23.28 -22.75 23.05
N GLY A 50 -22.90 -23.87 23.68
CA GLY A 50 -21.82 -23.94 24.67
C GLY A 50 -22.14 -23.30 26.03
N ARG A 51 -23.34 -22.81 26.28
CA ARG A 51 -23.70 -21.99 27.45
C ARG A 51 -24.44 -22.80 28.54
N ARG A 52 -23.76 -23.77 29.18
CA ARG A 52 -24.34 -24.57 30.26
C ARG A 52 -24.90 -23.74 31.41
N HIS A 53 -24.34 -22.56 31.68
CA HIS A 53 -24.78 -21.68 32.74
C HIS A 53 -26.19 -21.06 32.53
N LEU A 54 -26.75 -21.23 31.35
CA LEU A 54 -28.11 -20.77 31.03
C LEU A 54 -29.17 -21.85 31.28
N PHE A 55 -28.76 -23.09 31.60
CA PHE A 55 -29.70 -24.15 31.91
C PHE A 55 -30.51 -23.80 33.15
N GLY A 56 -31.83 -23.90 33.06
CA GLY A 56 -32.79 -23.52 34.08
C GLY A 56 -32.91 -22.01 34.35
N LYS A 57 -32.26 -21.16 33.55
CA LYS A 57 -32.28 -19.69 33.70
C LYS A 57 -33.12 -18.96 32.66
N LEU A 58 -33.42 -19.58 31.58
CA LEU A 58 -34.31 -19.03 30.53
C LEU A 58 -35.66 -19.71 30.62
N SER A 59 -36.72 -18.94 30.78
CA SER A 59 -38.08 -19.44 30.93
C SER A 59 -38.99 -18.91 29.82
N GLY A 60 -40.04 -19.70 29.48
CA GLY A 60 -41.06 -19.24 28.54
C GLY A 60 -41.81 -18.02 29.09
N GLY A 61 -42.13 -17.08 28.22
CA GLY A 61 -42.78 -15.82 28.56
C GLY A 61 -41.79 -14.66 28.83
N GLU A 62 -40.52 -14.93 29.11
CA GLU A 62 -39.55 -13.87 29.31
C GLU A 62 -39.27 -13.06 28.05
N ARG A 63 -39.26 -11.75 28.21
CA ARG A 63 -38.87 -10.83 27.12
C ARG A 63 -37.36 -10.73 27.02
N VAL A 64 -36.82 -11.00 25.86
CA VAL A 64 -35.38 -11.08 25.62
C VAL A 64 -34.95 -10.17 24.48
N PHE A 65 -33.92 -9.41 24.73
CA PHE A 65 -33.08 -8.83 23.70
C PHE A 65 -32.02 -9.86 23.32
N ALA A 66 -31.85 -10.15 22.04
CA ALA A 66 -30.84 -11.05 21.53
C ALA A 66 -30.10 -10.45 20.35
N THR A 67 -28.77 -10.58 20.35
CA THR A 67 -27.94 -10.32 19.17
C THR A 67 -27.29 -11.64 18.75
N GLY A 68 -27.19 -11.86 17.46
CA GLY A 68 -26.62 -13.09 16.96
C GLY A 68 -26.52 -13.11 15.44
N ARG A 69 -26.00 -14.22 14.93
CA ARG A 69 -25.88 -14.43 13.51
C ARG A 69 -27.04 -15.27 12.99
N VAL A 70 -27.70 -14.76 11.95
CA VAL A 70 -28.71 -15.52 11.23
C VAL A 70 -28.01 -16.64 10.46
N ALA A 71 -28.53 -17.86 10.60
CA ALA A 71 -28.04 -19.02 9.86
C ALA A 71 -29.22 -19.72 9.20
N ARG A 72 -29.08 -20.03 7.92
CA ARG A 72 -30.08 -20.72 7.12
C ARG A 72 -29.64 -22.16 6.82
N LYS A 73 -30.52 -23.11 7.09
CA LYS A 73 -30.30 -24.51 6.77
C LYS A 73 -31.49 -25.05 6.02
N GLY A 74 -31.44 -25.05 4.69
CA GLY A 74 -32.57 -25.35 3.83
C GLY A 74 -33.67 -24.29 3.99
N LEU A 75 -34.87 -24.68 4.37
CA LEU A 75 -36.01 -23.79 4.62
C LEU A 75 -36.09 -23.22 6.05
N LEU A 76 -35.19 -23.67 6.94
CA LEU A 76 -35.18 -23.26 8.34
C LEU A 76 -34.18 -22.14 8.56
N THR A 77 -34.68 -21.01 9.05
CA THR A 77 -33.87 -19.87 9.49
C THR A 77 -33.76 -19.89 11.02
N SER A 78 -32.59 -19.69 11.57
CA SER A 78 -32.33 -19.64 13.01
C SER A 78 -31.39 -18.50 13.37
N LEU A 79 -31.48 -18.01 14.62
CA LEU A 79 -30.56 -17.01 15.17
C LEU A 79 -29.59 -17.69 16.13
N ASN A 80 -28.31 -17.70 15.80
CA ASN A 80 -27.25 -18.17 16.69
C ASN A 80 -26.85 -17.03 17.63
N VAL A 81 -27.36 -17.08 18.87
CA VAL A 81 -27.27 -15.96 19.83
C VAL A 81 -25.88 -15.81 20.37
N MET A 82 -25.28 -14.64 20.12
CA MET A 82 -23.99 -14.22 20.67
C MET A 82 -24.14 -13.53 22.02
N THR A 83 -25.09 -12.59 22.15
CA THR A 83 -25.39 -11.93 23.43
C THR A 83 -26.90 -11.85 23.66
N HIS A 84 -27.33 -11.84 24.91
CA HIS A 84 -28.71 -11.62 25.27
C HIS A 84 -28.82 -10.88 26.60
N LYS A 85 -29.97 -10.20 26.79
CA LYS A 85 -30.36 -9.54 28.03
C LYS A 85 -31.85 -9.83 28.26
N LEU A 86 -32.20 -10.26 29.48
CA LEU A 86 -33.57 -10.33 29.91
C LEU A 86 -34.09 -8.91 30.15
N LEU A 87 -35.24 -8.57 29.60
CA LEU A 87 -35.87 -7.28 29.72
C LEU A 87 -37.13 -7.42 30.61
N ARG A 88 -37.48 -6.37 31.35
CA ARG A 88 -38.78 -6.26 31.99
C ARG A 88 -39.85 -5.94 30.91
N ASP A 89 -41.09 -6.35 31.14
CA ASP A 89 -42.13 -6.17 30.13
C ASP A 89 -42.44 -4.70 29.80
N ASP A 90 -42.22 -3.80 30.78
CA ASP A 90 -42.40 -2.35 30.69
C ASP A 90 -41.12 -1.60 30.30
N GLU A 91 -39.96 -2.28 30.18
CA GLU A 91 -38.70 -1.66 29.90
C GLU A 91 -38.61 -1.32 28.39
N PRO A 92 -38.64 -0.02 27.97
CA PRO A 92 -38.42 0.32 26.58
C PRO A 92 -36.97 -0.05 26.20
N TYR A 93 -36.81 -0.95 25.26
CA TYR A 93 -35.49 -1.26 24.73
C TYR A 93 -35.07 -0.20 23.72
N VAL A 94 -34.21 0.70 24.12
CA VAL A 94 -33.40 1.51 23.22
C VAL A 94 -32.09 0.76 23.06
N GLY A 95 -31.76 0.33 21.83
CA GLY A 95 -30.51 -0.39 21.55
C GLY A 95 -29.32 0.40 22.09
N GLU A 96 -28.61 -0.15 23.08
CA GLU A 96 -27.40 0.47 23.59
C GLU A 96 -26.30 0.40 22.52
N ILE A 97 -25.81 1.56 22.08
CA ILE A 97 -24.59 1.63 21.27
C ILE A 97 -23.44 1.34 22.21
N VAL A 98 -22.66 0.31 21.92
CA VAL A 98 -21.53 -0.09 22.74
C VAL A 98 -20.22 -0.01 21.97
N PRO A 99 -19.15 0.59 22.54
CA PRO A 99 -17.85 0.57 21.89
C PRO A 99 -17.26 -0.84 21.92
N VAL A 100 -16.64 -1.22 20.79
CA VAL A 100 -15.92 -2.49 20.64
C VAL A 100 -14.43 -2.19 20.60
N TYR A 101 -13.67 -2.83 21.48
CA TYR A 101 -12.23 -2.67 21.60
C TYR A 101 -11.51 -3.90 21.06
N GLY A 102 -10.34 -3.71 20.47
CA GLY A 102 -9.45 -4.81 20.10
C GLY A 102 -9.13 -5.67 21.33
N ALA A 103 -9.49 -6.96 21.25
CA ALA A 103 -9.32 -7.90 22.35
C ALA A 103 -8.08 -8.76 22.14
N THR A 104 -7.42 -9.15 23.27
CA THR A 104 -6.41 -10.20 23.28
C THR A 104 -6.99 -11.45 23.96
N LYS A 105 -6.23 -12.56 23.91
CA LYS A 105 -6.64 -13.82 24.56
C LYS A 105 -6.96 -13.63 26.05
N ASP A 106 -6.20 -12.76 26.72
CA ASP A 106 -6.26 -12.56 28.18
C ASP A 106 -7.08 -11.32 28.58
N LEU A 107 -7.40 -10.41 27.63
CA LEU A 107 -8.14 -9.18 27.88
C LEU A 107 -9.28 -8.99 26.86
N PRO A 108 -10.49 -9.52 27.16
CA PRO A 108 -11.65 -9.39 26.30
C PRO A 108 -12.18 -7.95 26.20
N SER A 109 -12.76 -7.55 25.06
CA SER A 109 -13.34 -6.22 24.79
C SER A 109 -14.29 -5.74 25.91
N ARG A 110 -15.10 -6.64 26.50
CA ARG A 110 -15.99 -6.31 27.61
C ARG A 110 -15.24 -5.83 28.86
N GLN A 111 -14.09 -6.44 29.18
CA GLN A 111 -13.28 -6.01 30.35
C GLN A 111 -12.64 -4.66 30.07
N ILE A 112 -12.09 -4.44 28.87
CA ILE A 112 -11.55 -3.14 28.46
C ILE A 112 -12.61 -2.06 28.59
N ARG A 113 -13.81 -2.30 28.10
CA ARG A 113 -14.94 -1.38 28.22
C ARG A 113 -15.24 -1.05 29.68
N THR A 114 -15.33 -2.06 30.54
CA THR A 114 -15.62 -1.86 31.98
C THR A 114 -14.54 -1.00 32.63
N ILE A 115 -13.27 -1.24 32.35
CA ILE A 115 -12.14 -0.47 32.89
C ILE A 115 -12.21 0.98 32.40
N LEU A 116 -12.39 1.18 31.11
CA LEU A 116 -12.46 2.53 30.53
C LEU A 116 -13.67 3.32 31.05
N THR A 117 -14.87 2.73 31.10
CA THR A 117 -16.07 3.41 31.58
C THR A 117 -15.91 3.86 33.02
N LYS A 118 -15.28 3.04 33.91
CA LYS A 118 -15.05 3.40 35.29
C LYS A 118 -14.04 4.53 35.51
N ASN A 119 -13.10 4.69 34.56
CA ASN A 119 -12.00 5.66 34.69
C ASN A 119 -12.10 6.83 33.69
N LEU A 120 -13.17 6.89 32.91
CA LEU A 120 -13.26 7.80 31.75
C LEU A 120 -13.15 9.28 32.17
N ASP A 121 -13.85 9.68 33.20
CA ASP A 121 -13.83 11.08 33.67
C ASP A 121 -12.44 11.48 34.20
N ALA A 122 -11.79 10.62 34.98
CA ALA A 122 -10.44 10.86 35.47
C ALA A 122 -9.39 10.92 34.32
N LEU A 123 -9.59 10.15 33.25
CA LEU A 123 -8.74 10.18 32.08
C LEU A 123 -8.95 11.47 31.26
N ILE A 124 -10.21 11.92 31.13
CA ILE A 124 -10.57 13.16 30.45
C ILE A 124 -10.00 14.38 31.19
N GLU A 125 -10.11 14.43 32.50
CA GLU A 125 -9.58 15.55 33.33
C GLU A 125 -8.06 15.73 33.17
N ARG A 126 -7.34 14.63 32.97
CA ARG A 126 -5.88 14.65 32.73
C ARG A 126 -5.46 15.03 31.34
N ARG A 127 -6.40 15.03 30.38
CA ARG A 127 -6.07 15.31 28.97
C ARG A 127 -6.32 16.77 28.64
N ARG A 128 -5.27 17.43 28.17
CA ARG A 128 -5.35 18.79 27.65
C ARG A 128 -5.91 18.78 26.24
N ASP A 129 -6.80 19.73 25.92
CA ASP A 129 -7.20 19.97 24.53
C ASP A 129 -6.05 20.65 23.79
N VAL A 130 -5.49 19.94 22.81
CA VAL A 130 -4.33 20.39 22.04
C VAL A 130 -4.70 21.11 20.75
N LEU A 131 -5.97 21.08 20.32
CA LEU A 131 -6.36 21.83 19.14
C LEU A 131 -6.57 23.33 19.45
N PRO A 132 -6.02 24.21 18.61
CA PRO A 132 -6.31 25.65 18.73
C PRO A 132 -7.82 25.92 18.69
N LYS A 133 -8.29 26.79 19.56
CA LYS A 133 -9.73 27.16 19.66
C LYS A 133 -10.33 27.62 18.34
N VAL A 134 -9.54 28.29 17.49
CA VAL A 134 -9.95 28.74 16.15
C VAL A 134 -10.30 27.56 15.26
N ILE A 135 -9.53 26.48 15.30
CA ILE A 135 -9.78 25.23 14.54
C ILE A 135 -11.04 24.55 15.07
N VAL A 136 -11.17 24.40 16.40
CA VAL A 136 -12.34 23.80 17.03
C VAL A 136 -13.62 24.52 16.59
N LYS A 137 -13.61 25.86 16.60
CA LYS A 137 -14.75 26.69 16.18
C LYS A 137 -15.03 26.58 14.66
N ARG A 138 -13.97 26.60 13.83
CA ARG A 138 -14.09 26.56 12.36
C ARG A 138 -14.75 25.29 11.85
N PHE A 139 -14.43 24.15 12.48
CA PHE A 139 -14.94 22.85 12.07
C PHE A 139 -16.15 22.37 12.86
N ASP A 140 -16.69 23.21 13.73
CA ASP A 140 -17.80 22.88 14.63
C ASP A 140 -17.56 21.59 15.41
N PHE A 141 -16.36 21.47 16.00
CA PHE A 141 -16.02 20.30 16.81
C PHE A 141 -16.59 20.43 18.21
N PRO A 142 -17.07 19.32 18.81
CA PRO A 142 -17.43 19.31 20.23
C PRO A 142 -16.17 19.52 21.11
N PRO A 143 -16.33 19.98 22.35
CA PRO A 143 -15.26 19.98 23.33
C PRO A 143 -14.63 18.60 23.48
N LEU A 144 -13.32 18.54 23.76
CA LEU A 144 -12.58 17.25 23.84
C LEU A 144 -13.24 16.27 24.79
N ALA A 145 -13.67 16.73 25.96
CA ALA A 145 -14.36 15.90 26.97
C ALA A 145 -15.65 15.27 26.43
N GLU A 146 -16.45 16.03 25.69
CA GLU A 146 -17.67 15.55 25.05
C GLU A 146 -17.36 14.54 23.94
N ALA A 147 -16.36 14.80 23.12
CA ALA A 147 -15.93 13.90 22.06
C ALA A 147 -15.50 12.53 22.63
N TRP A 148 -14.71 12.52 23.69
CA TRP A 148 -14.29 11.28 24.34
C TRP A 148 -15.46 10.52 24.98
N ARG A 149 -16.37 11.23 25.69
CA ARG A 149 -17.55 10.59 26.25
C ARG A 149 -18.45 9.98 25.18
N SER A 150 -18.65 10.69 24.06
CA SER A 150 -19.50 10.21 22.97
C SER A 150 -18.98 8.92 22.31
N VAL A 151 -17.65 8.71 22.27
CA VAL A 151 -17.04 7.52 21.67
C VAL A 151 -16.94 6.35 22.66
N HIS A 152 -16.62 6.62 23.94
CA HIS A 152 -16.39 5.58 24.95
C HIS A 152 -17.63 5.23 25.79
N ALA A 153 -18.58 6.15 25.90
CA ALA A 153 -19.86 5.96 26.57
C ALA A 153 -21.00 6.52 25.69
N PRO A 154 -21.19 5.98 24.48
CA PRO A 154 -22.11 6.51 23.49
C PRO A 154 -23.56 6.47 23.96
N ARG A 155 -24.32 7.51 23.63
CA ARG A 155 -25.77 7.57 23.87
C ARG A 155 -26.55 7.61 22.57
N GLU A 156 -26.06 8.34 21.59
CA GLU A 156 -26.72 8.59 20.30
C GLU A 156 -25.73 8.44 19.14
N PRO A 157 -26.15 7.86 17.99
CA PRO A 157 -25.26 7.65 16.83
C PRO A 157 -24.62 8.95 16.31
N GLU A 158 -25.38 10.06 16.30
CA GLU A 158 -24.91 11.35 15.81
C GLU A 158 -23.79 11.92 16.69
N SER A 159 -23.93 11.79 18.03
CA SER A 159 -22.88 12.23 18.97
C SER A 159 -21.60 11.41 18.78
N VAL A 160 -21.70 10.11 18.50
CA VAL A 160 -20.55 9.25 18.19
C VAL A 160 -19.83 9.73 16.93
N ALA A 161 -20.57 10.01 15.87
CA ALA A 161 -20.01 10.47 14.61
C ALA A 161 -19.27 11.81 14.77
N ARG A 162 -19.87 12.78 15.50
CA ARG A 162 -19.25 14.07 15.80
C ARG A 162 -18.00 13.93 16.66
N GLY A 163 -18.07 13.12 17.71
CA GLY A 163 -16.92 12.87 18.60
C GLY A 163 -15.78 12.16 17.89
N ARG A 164 -16.09 11.10 17.11
CA ARG A 164 -15.08 10.40 16.29
C ARG A 164 -14.39 11.37 15.31
N ARG A 165 -15.17 12.19 14.61
CA ARG A 165 -14.63 13.17 13.66
C ARG A 165 -13.63 14.13 14.34
N ARG A 166 -13.91 14.58 15.57
CA ARG A 166 -13.01 15.43 16.37
C ARG A 166 -11.71 14.71 16.73
N ILE A 167 -11.79 13.47 17.20
CA ILE A 167 -10.63 12.67 17.64
C ILE A 167 -9.75 12.32 16.43
N VAL A 168 -10.35 11.90 15.31
CA VAL A 168 -9.64 11.59 14.07
C VAL A 168 -8.95 12.83 13.50
N PHE A 169 -9.60 14.00 13.55
CA PHE A 169 -8.97 15.24 13.10
C PHE A 169 -7.74 15.59 13.94
N GLU A 170 -7.81 15.47 15.27
CA GLU A 170 -6.68 15.74 16.16
C GLU A 170 -5.48 14.83 15.83
N GLU A 171 -5.75 13.53 15.64
CA GLU A 171 -4.72 12.56 15.25
C GLU A 171 -4.06 12.94 13.90
N PHE A 172 -4.87 13.26 12.90
CA PHE A 172 -4.37 13.67 11.58
C PHE A 172 -3.65 15.01 11.60
N PHE A 173 -4.13 15.94 12.42
CA PHE A 173 -3.48 17.23 12.60
C PHE A 173 -2.08 17.06 13.20
N GLY A 174 -1.93 16.21 14.21
CA GLY A 174 -0.62 15.89 14.79
C GLY A 174 0.34 15.25 13.78
N ILE A 175 -0.15 14.31 12.96
CA ILE A 175 0.63 13.68 11.89
C ILE A 175 1.06 14.71 10.83
N ALA A 176 0.14 15.54 10.38
CA ALA A 176 0.40 16.57 9.38
C ALA A 176 1.36 17.64 9.90
N LEU A 177 1.19 18.06 11.14
CA LEU A 177 2.05 19.05 11.80
C LEU A 177 3.48 18.54 11.95
N ALA A 178 3.66 17.29 12.42
CA ALA A 178 4.98 16.66 12.53
C ALA A 178 5.69 16.58 11.16
N ALA A 179 4.96 16.22 10.11
CA ALA A 179 5.49 16.19 8.74
C ALA A 179 5.87 17.59 8.24
N ALA A 180 5.03 18.59 8.50
CA ALA A 180 5.24 19.96 8.08
C ALA A 180 6.43 20.62 8.81
N ILE A 181 6.61 20.37 10.12
CA ILE A 181 7.81 20.81 10.88
C ILE A 181 9.07 20.21 10.29
N LYS A 182 9.04 18.92 9.95
CA LYS A 182 10.20 18.25 9.35
C LYS A 182 10.55 18.85 7.99
N ARG A 183 9.54 19.23 7.18
CA ARG A 183 9.77 19.97 5.92
C ARG A 183 10.34 21.36 6.17
N ALA A 184 9.77 22.11 7.12
CA ALA A 184 10.22 23.45 7.47
C ALA A 184 11.67 23.45 7.99
N ARG A 185 12.02 22.54 8.90
CA ARG A 185 13.40 22.40 9.40
C ARG A 185 14.38 22.05 8.29
N ARG A 186 14.00 21.16 7.37
CA ARG A 186 14.83 20.84 6.20
C ARG A 186 15.03 22.06 5.29
N ALA A 187 13.97 22.83 5.06
CA ALA A 187 14.05 24.05 4.27
C ALA A 187 14.93 25.12 4.94
N ALA A 188 14.82 25.28 6.24
CA ALA A 188 15.64 26.23 7.01
C ALA A 188 17.11 25.81 7.11
N ALA A 189 17.40 24.51 7.20
CA ALA A 189 18.78 24.01 7.23
C ALA A 189 19.56 24.35 5.95
N GLY A 190 18.88 24.49 4.81
CA GLY A 190 19.52 24.84 3.54
C GLY A 190 20.64 23.87 3.13
N GLY A 191 21.69 24.41 2.54
CA GLY A 191 22.95 23.68 2.27
C GLY A 191 22.98 22.90 0.96
N ALA A 192 21.88 22.82 0.20
CA ALA A 192 21.92 22.27 -1.14
C ALA A 192 22.47 23.30 -2.16
N ASP A 193 23.14 22.78 -3.19
CA ASP A 193 23.48 23.61 -4.35
C ASP A 193 22.19 24.07 -5.05
N ALA A 194 22.01 25.35 -5.26
CA ALA A 194 20.89 25.87 -6.06
C ALA A 194 21.19 25.63 -7.57
N LEU A 195 20.48 24.71 -8.18
CA LEU A 195 20.68 24.31 -9.57
C LEU A 195 19.59 24.93 -10.44
N THR A 196 19.79 26.15 -10.90
CA THR A 196 18.80 26.89 -11.71
C THR A 196 18.82 26.40 -13.15
N ALA A 197 17.67 26.01 -13.67
CA ALA A 197 17.52 25.60 -15.06
C ALA A 197 17.60 26.83 -15.99
N PRO A 198 18.47 26.83 -17.02
CA PRO A 198 18.45 27.84 -18.07
C PRO A 198 17.10 27.86 -18.80
N PRO A 199 16.65 29.01 -19.31
CA PRO A 199 15.32 29.13 -19.96
C PRO A 199 15.14 28.21 -21.17
N ASP A 200 16.21 27.88 -21.86
CA ASP A 200 16.24 27.03 -23.05
C ASP A 200 16.47 25.54 -22.75
N LEU A 201 16.69 25.18 -21.47
CA LEU A 201 17.04 23.81 -21.10
C LEU A 201 15.96 22.80 -21.52
N TRP A 202 14.69 23.16 -21.37
CA TRP A 202 13.60 22.28 -21.79
C TRP A 202 13.62 22.02 -23.30
N GLN A 203 13.78 23.06 -24.12
CA GLN A 203 13.83 22.94 -25.57
C GLN A 203 15.04 22.10 -26.02
N THR A 204 16.21 22.38 -25.43
CA THR A 204 17.44 21.63 -25.69
C THR A 204 17.29 20.15 -25.31
N PHE A 205 16.73 19.89 -24.11
CA PHE A 205 16.52 18.52 -23.65
C PHE A 205 15.52 17.76 -24.53
N ALA A 206 14.39 18.39 -24.84
CA ALA A 206 13.33 17.76 -25.63
C ALA A 206 13.75 17.49 -27.09
N ALA A 207 14.63 18.32 -27.68
CA ALA A 207 15.11 18.16 -29.05
C ALA A 207 16.04 16.94 -29.21
N GLU A 208 16.76 16.56 -28.16
CA GLU A 208 17.66 15.40 -28.17
C GLU A 208 16.95 14.05 -27.89
N LEU A 209 15.65 14.08 -27.60
CA LEU A 209 14.91 12.86 -27.32
C LEU A 209 14.42 12.19 -28.60
N PRO A 210 14.47 10.84 -28.69
CA PRO A 210 13.97 10.09 -29.85
C PRO A 210 12.43 10.06 -29.92
N PHE A 211 11.72 10.70 -29.01
CA PHE A 211 10.26 10.74 -28.92
C PHE A 211 9.79 12.01 -28.20
N ALA A 212 8.55 12.41 -28.43
CA ALA A 212 7.97 13.55 -27.74
C ALA A 212 7.56 13.20 -26.30
N PRO A 213 8.01 13.95 -25.28
CA PRO A 213 7.54 13.78 -23.90
C PRO A 213 6.05 14.08 -23.76
N THR A 214 5.38 13.41 -22.81
CA THR A 214 3.98 13.71 -22.48
C THR A 214 3.86 15.03 -21.69
N GLY A 215 2.64 15.60 -21.66
CA GLY A 215 2.36 16.79 -20.87
C GLY A 215 2.63 16.57 -19.37
N ALA A 216 2.30 15.37 -18.85
CA ALA A 216 2.60 15.01 -17.46
C ALA A 216 4.10 14.92 -17.18
N GLN A 217 4.89 14.36 -18.09
CA GLN A 217 6.34 14.29 -17.95
C GLN A 217 6.96 15.70 -17.90
N LYS A 218 6.56 16.59 -18.82
CA LYS A 218 7.00 17.98 -18.83
C LYS A 218 6.69 18.70 -17.51
N ARG A 219 5.43 18.65 -17.09
CA ARG A 219 4.96 19.24 -15.82
C ARG A 219 5.80 18.77 -14.64
N VAL A 220 6.09 17.47 -14.55
CA VAL A 220 6.86 16.91 -13.44
C VAL A 220 8.33 17.30 -13.50
N ILE A 221 8.93 17.37 -14.69
CA ILE A 221 10.32 17.85 -14.88
C ILE A 221 10.43 19.31 -14.40
N GLU A 222 9.49 20.17 -14.78
CA GLU A 222 9.46 21.56 -14.34
C GLU A 222 9.33 21.69 -12.81
N GLN A 223 8.52 20.85 -12.17
CA GLN A 223 8.42 20.80 -10.70
C GLN A 223 9.75 20.40 -10.04
N ILE A 224 10.44 19.40 -10.57
CA ILE A 224 11.73 18.93 -10.07
C ILE A 224 12.80 20.01 -10.24
N TRP A 225 12.87 20.64 -11.39
CA TRP A 225 13.82 21.73 -11.65
C TRP A 225 13.58 22.95 -10.77
N ALA A 226 12.30 23.29 -10.54
CA ALA A 226 11.94 24.37 -9.61
C ALA A 226 12.38 24.08 -8.16
N ASP A 227 12.29 22.83 -7.73
CA ASP A 227 12.79 22.44 -6.41
C ASP A 227 14.33 22.44 -6.35
N MET A 228 15.00 21.95 -7.40
CA MET A 228 16.47 21.91 -7.47
C MET A 228 17.08 23.34 -7.55
N ALA A 229 16.31 24.34 -7.98
CA ALA A 229 16.76 25.73 -7.99
C ALA A 229 16.81 26.39 -6.60
N ARG A 230 16.36 25.70 -5.55
CA ARG A 230 16.37 26.21 -4.17
C ARG A 230 17.61 25.74 -3.41
N THR A 231 18.01 26.50 -2.42
CA THR A 231 19.06 26.11 -1.46
C THR A 231 18.55 25.06 -0.45
N ALA A 232 17.23 24.91 -0.34
CA ALA A 232 16.61 23.83 0.44
C ALA A 232 16.72 22.52 -0.34
N PRO A 233 17.23 21.42 0.27
CA PRO A 233 17.35 20.15 -0.41
C PRO A 233 15.97 19.63 -0.87
N MET A 234 15.80 19.38 -2.18
CA MET A 234 14.62 18.70 -2.71
C MET A 234 14.48 17.32 -2.06
N ASN A 235 13.27 16.94 -1.72
CA ASN A 235 12.95 15.62 -1.19
C ASN A 235 11.59 15.19 -1.77
N ARG A 236 11.64 14.69 -3.00
CA ARG A 236 10.44 14.48 -3.83
C ARG A 236 10.24 13.02 -4.19
N LEU A 237 8.97 12.58 -4.12
CA LEU A 237 8.53 11.28 -4.60
C LEU A 237 7.91 11.43 -6.00
N LEU A 238 8.51 10.77 -6.97
CA LEU A 238 8.00 10.61 -8.33
C LEU A 238 7.23 9.30 -8.41
N GLN A 239 5.94 9.41 -8.58
CA GLN A 239 5.05 8.27 -8.76
C GLN A 239 4.53 8.23 -10.20
N GLY A 240 4.47 7.03 -10.76
CA GLY A 240 3.92 6.81 -12.10
C GLY A 240 3.82 5.33 -12.37
N ASP A 241 2.87 4.95 -13.21
CA ASP A 241 2.66 3.56 -13.57
C ASP A 241 3.89 2.92 -14.25
N VAL A 242 3.89 1.61 -14.39
CA VAL A 242 4.92 0.89 -15.13
C VAL A 242 4.95 1.39 -16.59
N GLY A 243 6.12 1.86 -17.02
CA GLY A 243 6.28 2.41 -18.38
C GLY A 243 5.81 3.86 -18.58
N SER A 244 5.46 4.60 -17.51
CA SER A 244 5.11 6.04 -17.60
C SER A 244 6.28 6.97 -17.94
N GLY A 245 7.53 6.46 -18.01
CA GLY A 245 8.71 7.23 -18.36
C GLY A 245 9.42 7.92 -17.18
N LYS A 246 9.33 7.39 -15.97
CA LYS A 246 10.07 7.89 -14.79
C LYS A 246 11.59 8.04 -15.06
N THR A 247 12.17 7.14 -15.84
CA THR A 247 13.59 7.19 -16.23
C THR A 247 13.92 8.45 -17.04
N LEU A 248 12.99 8.92 -17.90
CA LEU A 248 13.15 10.17 -18.64
C LEU A 248 13.19 11.38 -17.71
N VAL A 249 12.29 11.40 -16.72
CA VAL A 249 12.26 12.46 -15.71
C VAL A 249 13.54 12.48 -14.87
N ALA A 250 14.05 11.29 -14.52
CA ALA A 250 15.35 11.16 -13.86
C ALA A 250 16.49 11.69 -14.74
N ALA A 251 16.50 11.39 -16.05
CA ALA A 251 17.49 11.91 -17.00
C ALA A 251 17.49 13.44 -17.04
N ALA A 252 16.30 14.08 -17.08
CA ALA A 252 16.19 15.55 -17.06
C ALA A 252 16.79 16.17 -15.78
N ALA A 253 16.61 15.52 -14.62
CA ALA A 253 17.23 15.96 -13.37
C ALA A 253 18.75 15.80 -13.39
N VAL A 254 19.25 14.69 -13.97
CA VAL A 254 20.69 14.44 -14.16
C VAL A 254 21.32 15.50 -15.08
N VAL A 255 20.64 15.84 -16.19
CA VAL A 255 21.14 16.88 -17.11
C VAL A 255 21.26 18.23 -16.42
N LEU A 256 20.29 18.62 -15.60
CA LEU A 256 20.37 19.86 -14.84
C LEU A 256 21.53 19.82 -13.83
N ALA A 257 21.69 18.74 -13.08
CA ALA A 257 22.79 18.58 -12.12
C ALA A 257 24.16 18.66 -12.81
N ALA A 258 24.33 17.93 -13.90
CA ALA A 258 25.59 17.90 -14.67
C ALA A 258 25.97 19.26 -15.27
N ARG A 259 25.01 20.07 -15.72
CA ARG A 259 25.25 21.44 -16.20
C ARG A 259 25.85 22.36 -15.12
N HIS A 260 25.58 22.06 -13.87
CA HIS A 260 26.18 22.78 -12.72
C HIS A 260 27.44 22.09 -12.17
N GLY A 261 27.98 21.09 -12.88
CA GLY A 261 29.18 20.35 -12.44
C GLY A 261 28.93 19.49 -11.21
N VAL A 262 27.68 19.09 -10.98
CA VAL A 262 27.24 18.31 -9.81
C VAL A 262 26.93 16.88 -10.24
N GLN A 263 27.54 15.92 -9.53
CA GLN A 263 27.36 14.51 -9.81
C GLN A 263 26.04 13.97 -9.24
N THR A 264 25.52 12.95 -9.90
CA THR A 264 24.31 12.23 -9.50
C THR A 264 24.64 10.78 -9.11
N ALA A 265 24.05 10.30 -8.01
CA ALA A 265 24.01 8.88 -7.66
C ALA A 265 22.60 8.31 -7.90
N LEU A 266 22.47 7.27 -8.73
CA LEU A 266 21.22 6.55 -8.95
C LEU A 266 21.31 5.15 -8.33
N MET A 267 20.50 4.88 -7.33
CA MET A 267 20.45 3.60 -6.61
C MET A 267 19.23 2.79 -7.03
N ALA A 268 19.46 1.55 -7.47
CA ALA A 268 18.43 0.58 -7.80
C ALA A 268 18.52 -0.68 -6.91
N PRO A 269 17.41 -1.40 -6.65
CA PRO A 269 17.39 -2.49 -5.68
C PRO A 269 18.17 -3.74 -6.11
N THR A 270 18.38 -3.94 -7.40
CA THR A 270 19.12 -5.09 -7.95
C THR A 270 20.12 -4.65 -9.02
N GLU A 271 21.17 -5.47 -9.22
CA GLU A 271 22.18 -5.21 -10.24
C GLU A 271 21.61 -5.19 -11.66
N ILE A 272 20.63 -6.06 -11.93
CA ILE A 272 19.94 -6.11 -13.22
C ILE A 272 19.23 -4.78 -13.51
N LEU A 273 18.49 -4.24 -12.54
CA LEU A 273 17.83 -2.94 -12.68
C LEU A 273 18.83 -1.80 -12.83
N ALA A 274 19.89 -1.81 -12.03
CA ALA A 274 20.93 -0.81 -12.13
C ALA A 274 21.62 -0.86 -13.50
N SER A 275 21.92 -2.06 -14.03
CA SER A 275 22.45 -2.26 -15.39
C SER A 275 21.48 -1.75 -16.46
N GLN A 276 20.19 -2.00 -16.31
CA GLN A 276 19.18 -1.46 -17.24
C GLN A 276 19.12 0.07 -17.20
N HIS A 277 19.15 0.67 -16.00
CA HIS A 277 19.21 2.13 -15.88
C HIS A 277 20.46 2.68 -16.56
N ALA A 278 21.63 2.11 -16.31
CA ALA A 278 22.87 2.54 -16.95
C ALA A 278 22.77 2.44 -18.48
N LYS A 279 22.32 1.30 -19.01
CA LYS A 279 22.16 1.08 -20.46
C LYS A 279 21.14 2.00 -21.12
N LYS A 280 20.03 2.34 -20.44
CA LYS A 280 18.99 3.25 -20.96
C LYS A 280 19.38 4.71 -20.85
N LEU A 281 20.04 5.10 -19.75
CA LEU A 281 20.44 6.48 -19.50
C LEU A 281 21.68 6.90 -20.30
N ALA A 282 22.63 6.01 -20.53
CA ALA A 282 23.85 6.35 -21.26
C ALA A 282 23.58 6.95 -22.66
N PRO A 283 22.77 6.36 -23.55
CA PRO A 283 22.47 6.96 -24.85
C PRO A 283 21.63 8.25 -24.75
N LEU A 284 20.74 8.37 -23.76
CA LEU A 284 19.95 9.59 -23.53
C LEU A 284 20.78 10.77 -23.01
N LEU A 285 21.85 10.49 -22.29
CA LEU A 285 22.69 11.49 -21.66
C LEU A 285 23.95 11.84 -22.49
N LEU A 286 24.29 10.99 -23.45
CA LEU A 286 25.46 11.19 -24.33
C LEU A 286 25.42 12.53 -25.09
N PRO A 287 24.27 12.99 -25.68
CA PRO A 287 24.22 14.28 -26.37
C PRO A 287 24.55 15.47 -25.47
N PHE A 288 24.41 15.32 -24.15
CA PHE A 288 24.74 16.35 -23.15
C PHE A 288 26.16 16.24 -22.62
N GLY A 289 26.99 15.31 -23.14
CA GLY A 289 28.35 15.08 -22.69
C GLY A 289 28.45 14.40 -21.32
N ILE A 290 27.37 13.76 -20.85
CA ILE A 290 27.28 13.15 -19.52
C ILE A 290 27.71 11.68 -19.59
N THR A 291 28.77 11.36 -18.86
CA THR A 291 29.28 10.00 -18.74
C THR A 291 28.57 9.25 -17.62
N VAL A 292 28.12 8.03 -17.92
CA VAL A 292 27.45 7.13 -16.97
C VAL A 292 28.41 6.03 -16.57
N GLU A 293 28.57 5.81 -15.26
CA GLU A 293 29.38 4.73 -14.71
C GLU A 293 28.54 3.81 -13.83
N ALA A 294 28.76 2.50 -13.95
CA ALA A 294 28.02 1.51 -13.19
C ALA A 294 28.90 0.90 -12.10
N VAL A 295 28.35 0.69 -10.87
CA VAL A 295 29.05 0.06 -9.75
C VAL A 295 28.19 -1.06 -9.17
N PHE A 296 28.68 -2.30 -9.30
CA PHE A 296 27.97 -3.50 -8.83
C PHE A 296 28.85 -4.31 -7.87
N GLY A 297 28.20 -5.09 -7.01
CA GLY A 297 28.90 -5.99 -6.10
C GLY A 297 29.59 -7.16 -6.81
N SER A 298 29.05 -7.57 -7.96
CA SER A 298 29.57 -8.69 -8.78
C SER A 298 30.77 -8.31 -9.67
N MET A 299 31.12 -7.01 -9.79
CA MET A 299 32.22 -6.55 -10.63
C MET A 299 33.58 -7.08 -10.15
N GLY A 300 34.47 -7.37 -11.12
CA GLY A 300 35.86 -7.68 -10.83
C GLY A 300 36.60 -6.50 -10.17
N ALA A 301 37.51 -6.80 -9.28
CA ALA A 301 38.22 -5.76 -8.49
C ALA A 301 38.87 -4.65 -9.35
N ARG A 302 39.43 -5.00 -10.51
CA ARG A 302 40.07 -4.03 -11.43
C ARG A 302 39.06 -3.13 -12.10
N GLU A 303 37.95 -3.69 -12.53
CA GLU A 303 36.84 -2.94 -13.18
C GLU A 303 36.19 -2.00 -12.18
N ARG A 304 35.92 -2.51 -10.99
CA ARG A 304 35.34 -1.74 -9.89
C ARG A 304 36.24 -0.54 -9.52
N ARG A 305 37.54 -0.75 -9.35
CA ARG A 305 38.47 0.33 -9.04
C ARG A 305 38.48 1.41 -10.12
N ARG A 306 38.45 1.04 -11.42
CA ARG A 306 38.35 2.00 -12.53
C ARG A 306 37.05 2.82 -12.47
N ALA A 307 35.94 2.19 -12.15
CA ALA A 307 34.67 2.88 -11.98
C ALA A 307 34.71 3.85 -10.80
N GLU A 308 35.26 3.41 -9.67
CA GLU A 308 35.46 4.24 -8.47
C GLU A 308 36.35 5.45 -8.76
N ASP A 309 37.45 5.27 -9.47
CA ASP A 309 38.39 6.34 -9.85
C ASP A 309 37.69 7.38 -10.76
N ARG A 310 36.86 6.95 -11.73
CA ARG A 310 36.14 7.86 -12.65
C ARG A 310 35.03 8.64 -11.92
N ILE A 311 34.45 8.06 -10.90
CA ILE A 311 33.47 8.76 -10.05
C ILE A 311 34.22 9.78 -9.16
N ALA A 312 35.30 9.37 -8.52
CA ALA A 312 36.09 10.24 -7.63
C ALA A 312 36.76 11.42 -8.36
N SER A 313 37.18 11.22 -9.60
CA SER A 313 37.73 12.31 -10.44
C SER A 313 36.66 13.30 -10.92
N GLY A 314 35.40 12.91 -10.94
CA GLY A 314 34.30 13.68 -11.53
C GLY A 314 34.19 13.51 -13.04
N GLU A 315 34.89 12.56 -13.66
CA GLU A 315 34.72 12.19 -15.07
C GLU A 315 33.33 11.56 -15.29
N ALA A 316 32.89 10.69 -14.37
CA ALA A 316 31.55 10.15 -14.37
C ALA A 316 30.59 11.12 -13.65
N MET A 317 29.67 11.71 -14.39
CA MET A 317 28.64 12.62 -13.84
C MET A 317 27.42 11.89 -13.29
N LEU A 318 27.17 10.65 -13.74
CA LEU A 318 26.12 9.77 -13.21
C LEU A 318 26.75 8.44 -12.78
N ALA A 319 26.66 8.13 -11.50
CA ALA A 319 26.98 6.81 -10.95
C ALA A 319 25.68 6.01 -10.74
N VAL A 320 25.56 4.83 -11.36
CA VAL A 320 24.42 3.94 -11.23
C VAL A 320 24.84 2.65 -10.52
N GLY A 321 24.09 2.22 -9.50
CA GLY A 321 24.46 0.98 -8.81
C GLY A 321 23.41 0.52 -7.81
N THR A 322 23.78 -0.49 -7.02
CA THR A 322 22.99 -1.01 -5.93
C THR A 322 23.51 -0.45 -4.59
N HIS A 323 23.36 -1.20 -3.51
CA HIS A 323 24.01 -0.91 -2.22
C HIS A 323 25.54 -0.78 -2.33
N ALA A 324 26.14 -1.23 -3.43
CA ALA A 324 27.58 -1.02 -3.70
C ALA A 324 27.96 0.47 -3.73
N LEU A 325 27.05 1.37 -4.13
CA LEU A 325 27.26 2.83 -4.05
C LEU A 325 27.39 3.36 -2.60
N LEU A 326 26.96 2.59 -1.60
CA LEU A 326 27.00 2.97 -0.18
C LEU A 326 28.34 2.63 0.49
N THR A 327 29.21 1.88 -0.19
CA THR A 327 30.51 1.50 0.35
C THR A 327 31.42 2.72 0.49
N GLU A 328 32.33 2.72 1.47
CA GLU A 328 33.24 3.82 1.73
C GLU A 328 34.21 4.09 0.56
N SER A 329 34.54 3.03 -0.22
CA SER A 329 35.39 3.13 -1.39
C SER A 329 34.83 4.01 -2.52
N VAL A 330 33.50 4.10 -2.62
CA VAL A 330 32.84 4.98 -3.61
C VAL A 330 32.77 6.39 -3.05
N THR A 331 33.62 7.27 -3.54
CA THR A 331 33.64 8.70 -3.20
C THR A 331 33.28 9.53 -4.42
N PHE A 332 32.55 10.61 -4.21
CA PHE A 332 32.17 11.55 -5.26
C PHE A 332 33.03 12.83 -5.13
N LYS A 333 33.39 13.41 -6.26
CA LYS A 333 34.07 14.73 -6.26
C LYS A 333 33.10 15.82 -5.76
N LYS A 334 31.88 15.83 -6.26
CA LYS A 334 30.81 16.75 -5.83
C LYS A 334 29.45 16.12 -6.12
N MET A 335 28.88 15.39 -5.17
CA MET A 335 27.55 14.82 -5.30
C MET A 335 26.49 15.81 -4.80
N GLY A 336 25.49 16.13 -5.62
CA GLY A 336 24.37 17.02 -5.19
C GLY A 336 22.99 16.48 -5.56
N LEU A 337 22.91 15.35 -6.29
CA LEU A 337 21.63 14.69 -6.58
C LEU A 337 21.70 13.20 -6.25
N ALA A 338 20.75 12.72 -5.46
CA ALA A 338 20.51 11.31 -5.19
C ALA A 338 19.17 10.87 -5.80
N ILE A 339 19.18 9.84 -6.62
CA ILE A 339 17.98 9.22 -7.19
C ILE A 339 17.84 7.81 -6.62
N ILE A 340 16.69 7.46 -6.07
CA ILE A 340 16.44 6.16 -5.45
C ILE A 340 15.23 5.54 -6.13
N ASP A 341 15.46 4.49 -6.91
CA ASP A 341 14.39 3.76 -7.59
C ASP A 341 13.81 2.67 -6.68
N GLU A 342 12.51 2.41 -6.81
CA GLU A 342 11.75 1.45 -5.99
C GLU A 342 12.00 1.65 -4.48
N GLN A 343 11.76 2.87 -4.00
CA GLN A 343 12.02 3.34 -2.63
C GLN A 343 11.63 2.34 -1.54
N HIS A 344 10.53 1.60 -1.73
CA HIS A 344 10.00 0.67 -0.74
C HIS A 344 10.88 -0.57 -0.51
N ARG A 345 11.84 -0.84 -1.41
CA ARG A 345 12.81 -1.94 -1.32
C ARG A 345 14.05 -1.58 -0.48
N PHE A 346 14.19 -0.33 -0.06
CA PHE A 346 15.34 0.13 0.72
C PHE A 346 14.97 0.52 2.14
N GLY A 347 15.74 0.03 3.09
CA GLY A 347 15.62 0.43 4.49
C GLY A 347 15.95 1.91 4.72
N VAL A 348 15.43 2.49 5.81
CA VAL A 348 15.67 3.89 6.18
C VAL A 348 17.18 4.19 6.31
N ALA A 349 17.96 3.27 6.91
CA ALA A 349 19.40 3.42 7.09
C ALA A 349 20.17 3.47 5.75
N GLN A 350 19.79 2.68 4.76
CA GLN A 350 20.43 2.68 3.44
C GLN A 350 20.20 4.01 2.72
N ARG A 351 18.97 4.53 2.75
CA ARG A 351 18.63 5.83 2.16
C ARG A 351 19.38 6.98 2.85
N ALA A 352 19.52 6.92 4.17
CA ALA A 352 20.30 7.89 4.94
C ALA A 352 21.79 7.85 4.59
N ARG A 353 22.37 6.65 4.42
CA ARG A 353 23.78 6.49 4.01
C ARG A 353 24.06 7.06 2.63
N LEU A 354 23.18 6.89 1.64
CA LEU A 354 23.36 7.50 0.32
C LEU A 354 23.36 9.02 0.43
N ARG A 355 22.40 9.59 1.15
CA ARG A 355 22.37 11.04 1.40
C ARG A 355 23.59 11.54 2.15
N GLY A 356 24.14 10.75 3.06
CA GLY A 356 25.35 11.07 3.81
C GLY A 356 26.65 11.09 2.99
N LYS A 357 26.60 10.74 1.68
CA LYS A 357 27.73 10.94 0.74
C LYS A 357 27.92 12.40 0.33
N SER A 358 26.98 13.28 0.67
CA SER A 358 27.01 14.73 0.50
C SER A 358 26.36 15.39 1.71
N GLU A 359 26.66 16.65 1.98
CA GLU A 359 26.10 17.38 3.13
C GLU A 359 24.58 17.56 3.01
N ALA A 360 24.09 17.96 1.82
CA ALA A 360 22.65 18.22 1.61
C ALA A 360 22.23 17.95 0.15
N PRO A 361 22.24 16.70 -0.35
CA PRO A 361 21.89 16.43 -1.73
C PRO A 361 20.39 16.59 -1.97
N HIS A 362 20.00 17.09 -3.15
CA HIS A 362 18.65 16.92 -3.66
C HIS A 362 18.36 15.43 -3.77
N THR A 363 17.16 15.01 -3.37
CA THR A 363 16.78 13.59 -3.38
C THR A 363 15.48 13.37 -4.15
N LEU A 364 15.54 12.54 -5.18
CA LEU A 364 14.39 12.09 -5.96
C LEU A 364 14.15 10.61 -5.68
N TYR A 365 13.00 10.30 -5.10
CA TYR A 365 12.54 8.92 -4.95
C TYR A 365 11.63 8.57 -6.11
N MET A 366 11.75 7.37 -6.65
CA MET A 366 10.86 6.85 -7.69
C MET A 366 10.15 5.59 -7.23
N THR A 367 8.92 5.40 -7.67
CA THR A 367 8.19 4.15 -7.47
C THR A 367 7.31 3.85 -8.67
N ALA A 368 7.30 2.57 -9.09
CA ALA A 368 6.37 2.05 -10.09
C ALA A 368 5.11 1.45 -9.45
N THR A 369 5.07 1.34 -8.11
CA THR A 369 3.86 0.91 -7.43
C THR A 369 2.84 2.05 -7.48
N PRO A 370 1.70 1.87 -8.14
CA PRO A 370 0.62 2.84 -8.02
C PRO A 370 0.07 2.77 -6.60
N ILE A 371 0.41 3.77 -5.80
CA ILE A 371 -0.15 3.97 -4.47
C ILE A 371 -1.29 4.95 -4.65
N PRO A 372 -2.51 4.70 -4.13
CA PRO A 372 -3.57 5.69 -4.18
C PRO A 372 -3.07 7.07 -3.76
N ARG A 373 -3.44 8.12 -4.50
CA ARG A 373 -2.96 9.50 -4.23
C ARG A 373 -3.14 9.89 -2.78
N THR A 374 -4.28 9.50 -2.21
CA THR A 374 -4.65 9.71 -0.82
C THR A 374 -3.64 9.07 0.15
N LEU A 375 -3.30 7.80 -0.09
CA LEU A 375 -2.36 7.06 0.73
C LEU A 375 -0.91 7.56 0.56
N ALA A 376 -0.53 7.97 -0.64
CA ALA A 376 0.80 8.52 -0.92
C ALA A 376 1.03 9.84 -0.16
N GLN A 377 0.06 10.75 -0.17
CA GLN A 377 0.14 12.04 0.52
C GLN A 377 0.23 11.93 2.04
N THR A 378 -0.24 10.83 2.60
CA THR A 378 -0.20 10.61 4.06
C THR A 378 0.98 9.77 4.50
N LYS A 379 1.24 8.65 3.80
CA LYS A 379 2.37 7.77 4.11
C LYS A 379 3.72 8.48 3.93
N TYR A 380 3.79 9.36 2.94
CA TYR A 380 4.98 10.13 2.58
C TYR A 380 4.76 11.64 2.77
N ALA A 381 4.05 12.02 3.84
CA ALA A 381 3.70 13.42 4.13
C ALA A 381 4.92 14.36 4.26
N ASP A 382 6.10 13.82 4.48
CA ASP A 382 7.37 14.56 4.52
C ASP A 382 8.06 14.71 3.16
N LEU A 383 7.49 14.10 2.10
CA LEU A 383 7.96 14.23 0.71
C LEU A 383 7.01 15.11 -0.11
N ASP A 384 7.57 15.85 -1.06
CA ASP A 384 6.79 16.48 -2.12
C ASP A 384 6.41 15.41 -3.15
N LEU A 385 5.17 15.42 -3.64
CA LEU A 385 4.66 14.40 -4.54
C LEU A 385 4.52 14.92 -5.97
N SER A 386 5.07 14.20 -6.93
CA SER A 386 4.82 14.38 -8.37
C SER A 386 4.27 13.10 -8.97
N ILE A 387 3.24 13.21 -9.80
CA ILE A 387 2.55 12.07 -10.41
C ILE A 387 2.62 12.20 -11.94
N ILE A 388 3.08 11.13 -12.60
CA ILE A 388 2.96 10.94 -14.04
C ILE A 388 1.67 10.15 -14.27
N ASP A 389 0.62 10.85 -14.64
CA ASP A 389 -0.73 10.33 -14.88
C ASP A 389 -1.06 10.11 -16.37
N GLU A 390 -0.06 10.18 -17.21
CA GLU A 390 -0.13 9.90 -18.65
C GLU A 390 0.85 8.80 -19.04
N LEU A 391 0.44 7.93 -19.94
CA LEU A 391 1.34 6.96 -20.59
C LEU A 391 1.90 7.54 -21.89
N PRO A 392 3.15 7.22 -22.26
CA PRO A 392 3.71 7.62 -23.54
C PRO A 392 2.87 7.09 -24.72
N PRO A 393 2.75 7.87 -25.83
CA PRO A 393 2.04 7.43 -27.02
C PRO A 393 2.69 6.18 -27.63
N GLY A 394 1.88 5.35 -28.31
CA GLY A 394 2.35 4.14 -29.00
C GLY A 394 2.39 2.87 -28.15
N ARG A 395 2.01 2.93 -26.88
CA ARG A 395 1.88 1.73 -26.06
C ARG A 395 0.55 1.03 -26.32
N THR A 396 0.61 -0.24 -26.74
CA THR A 396 -0.58 -1.07 -26.93
C THR A 396 -1.14 -1.50 -25.55
N PRO A 397 -2.44 -1.32 -25.29
CA PRO A 397 -3.05 -1.82 -24.06
C PRO A 397 -2.87 -3.33 -23.92
N ILE A 398 -2.62 -3.80 -22.70
CA ILE A 398 -2.48 -5.23 -22.39
C ILE A 398 -3.88 -5.80 -22.20
N GLU A 399 -4.26 -6.74 -23.05
CA GLU A 399 -5.53 -7.44 -22.93
C GLU A 399 -5.47 -8.41 -21.75
N THR A 400 -6.38 -8.24 -20.79
CA THR A 400 -6.39 -9.04 -19.56
C THR A 400 -7.60 -9.94 -19.53
N TYR A 401 -7.40 -11.22 -19.23
CA TYR A 401 -8.46 -12.24 -19.14
C TYR A 401 -8.40 -12.94 -17.78
N VAL A 402 -9.54 -13.18 -17.20
CA VAL A 402 -9.68 -13.97 -15.97
C VAL A 402 -10.23 -15.34 -16.35
N LEU A 403 -9.50 -16.40 -16.05
CA LEU A 403 -9.90 -17.79 -16.30
C LEU A 403 -10.05 -18.53 -14.97
N ARG A 404 -10.99 -19.45 -14.95
CA ARG A 404 -11.14 -20.42 -13.87
C ARG A 404 -10.06 -21.50 -13.98
N GLU A 405 -9.67 -22.11 -12.84
CA GLU A 405 -8.68 -23.19 -12.80
C GLU A 405 -9.05 -24.35 -13.72
N SER A 406 -10.33 -24.69 -13.83
CA SER A 406 -10.86 -25.68 -14.77
C SER A 406 -10.54 -25.40 -16.24
N ARG A 407 -10.19 -24.16 -16.59
CA ARG A 407 -9.79 -23.71 -17.94
C ARG A 407 -8.30 -23.44 -18.09
N LYS A 408 -7.47 -23.77 -17.12
CA LYS A 408 -6.00 -23.53 -17.13
C LYS A 408 -5.32 -24.08 -18.39
N ALA A 409 -5.78 -25.22 -18.90
CA ALA A 409 -5.26 -25.77 -20.16
C ALA A 409 -5.39 -24.84 -21.38
N GLN A 410 -6.43 -23.99 -21.41
CA GLN A 410 -6.62 -23.00 -22.48
C GLN A 410 -5.54 -21.91 -22.41
N ALA A 411 -5.13 -21.49 -21.20
CA ALA A 411 -4.03 -20.55 -21.01
C ALA A 411 -2.72 -21.10 -21.58
N TYR A 412 -2.41 -22.38 -21.31
CA TYR A 412 -1.20 -23.02 -21.83
C TYR A 412 -1.23 -23.21 -23.34
N ALA A 413 -2.38 -23.57 -23.91
CA ALA A 413 -2.55 -23.63 -25.36
C ALA A 413 -2.32 -22.26 -26.03
N PHE A 414 -2.79 -21.20 -25.38
CA PHE A 414 -2.58 -19.83 -25.84
C PHE A 414 -1.10 -19.41 -25.78
N VAL A 415 -0.39 -19.78 -24.70
CA VAL A 415 1.07 -19.57 -24.60
C VAL A 415 1.78 -20.26 -25.76
N ARG A 416 1.50 -21.54 -26.03
CA ARG A 416 2.11 -22.31 -27.12
C ARG A 416 1.92 -21.63 -28.46
N LYS A 417 0.69 -21.20 -28.78
CA LYS A 417 0.40 -20.48 -30.03
C LYS A 417 1.23 -19.21 -30.20
N ASN A 418 1.48 -18.45 -29.10
CA ASN A 418 2.30 -17.24 -29.17
C ASN A 418 3.79 -17.57 -29.33
N ILE A 419 4.28 -18.66 -28.74
CA ILE A 419 5.67 -19.12 -28.93
C ILE A 419 5.90 -19.56 -30.36
N GLU A 420 4.94 -20.24 -30.98
CA GLU A 420 4.99 -20.61 -32.40
C GLU A 420 5.09 -19.38 -33.31
N LEU A 421 4.59 -18.22 -32.88
CA LEU A 421 4.76 -16.92 -33.53
C LEU A 421 6.10 -16.23 -33.21
N GLY A 422 7.02 -16.91 -32.54
CA GLY A 422 8.33 -16.36 -32.13
C GLY A 422 8.31 -15.47 -30.90
N ARG A 423 7.22 -15.49 -30.12
CA ARG A 423 7.09 -14.69 -28.89
C ARG A 423 7.62 -15.45 -27.68
N GLN A 424 7.76 -14.74 -26.55
CA GLN A 424 8.14 -15.31 -25.28
C GLN A 424 7.02 -15.14 -24.26
N ALA A 425 6.98 -16.00 -23.23
CA ALA A 425 5.95 -15.96 -22.20
C ALA A 425 6.51 -16.04 -20.79
N TYR A 426 5.85 -15.33 -19.86
CA TYR A 426 6.01 -15.52 -18.43
C TYR A 426 4.89 -16.43 -17.89
N VAL A 427 5.23 -17.33 -16.99
CA VAL A 427 4.28 -18.07 -16.17
C VAL A 427 4.65 -17.84 -14.71
N VAL A 428 3.79 -17.17 -13.96
CA VAL A 428 4.02 -16.87 -12.54
C VAL A 428 3.32 -17.90 -11.70
N ALA A 429 4.08 -18.66 -10.91
CA ALA A 429 3.58 -19.63 -9.95
C ALA A 429 3.58 -19.03 -8.53
N PRO A 430 2.55 -19.33 -7.70
CA PRO A 430 2.42 -18.70 -6.39
C PRO A 430 3.50 -19.22 -5.41
N ALA A 431 4.31 -18.31 -4.92
CA ALA A 431 5.18 -18.48 -3.76
C ALA A 431 5.10 -17.21 -2.91
N ILE A 432 3.94 -17.00 -2.27
CA ILE A 432 3.59 -15.74 -1.58
C ILE A 432 4.33 -15.62 -0.25
N GLU A 433 4.68 -16.74 0.38
CA GLU A 433 5.52 -16.76 1.57
C GLU A 433 6.90 -17.30 1.22
N GLU A 434 7.95 -16.74 1.81
CA GLU A 434 9.31 -17.29 1.76
C GLU A 434 9.43 -18.61 2.55
N SER A 435 8.30 -19.27 2.84
CA SER A 435 8.27 -20.58 3.50
C SER A 435 8.83 -21.66 2.57
N GLU A 436 9.49 -22.64 3.14
CA GLU A 436 10.04 -23.77 2.36
C GLU A 436 8.94 -24.56 1.64
N SER A 437 7.76 -24.66 2.24
CA SER A 437 6.62 -25.37 1.67
C SER A 437 6.05 -24.68 0.43
N ALA A 438 5.90 -23.35 0.46
CA ALA A 438 5.40 -22.56 -0.67
C ALA A 438 6.37 -22.57 -1.85
N LEU A 439 7.68 -22.44 -1.58
CA LEU A 439 8.71 -22.55 -2.61
C LEU A 439 8.73 -23.95 -3.23
N THR A 440 8.62 -25.00 -2.42
CA THR A 440 8.57 -26.38 -2.90
C THR A 440 7.37 -26.60 -3.82
N SER A 441 6.20 -26.03 -3.51
CA SER A 441 5.02 -26.10 -4.36
C SER A 441 5.24 -25.40 -5.70
N ALA A 442 5.79 -24.17 -5.68
CA ALA A 442 6.09 -23.43 -6.89
C ALA A 442 7.13 -24.12 -7.79
N LEU A 443 8.14 -24.75 -7.19
CA LEU A 443 9.14 -25.52 -7.95
C LEU A 443 8.56 -26.80 -8.55
N LYS A 444 7.65 -27.49 -7.85
CA LYS A 444 6.93 -28.64 -8.42
C LYS A 444 6.05 -28.23 -9.60
N GLU A 445 5.36 -27.11 -9.50
CA GLU A 445 4.54 -26.58 -10.61
C GLU A 445 5.44 -26.18 -11.79
N ALA A 446 6.58 -25.53 -11.54
CA ALA A 446 7.55 -25.18 -12.58
C ALA A 446 8.11 -26.44 -13.29
N GLU A 447 8.44 -27.49 -12.54
CA GLU A 447 8.88 -28.76 -13.10
C GLU A 447 7.78 -29.47 -13.89
N HIS A 448 6.54 -29.42 -13.40
CA HIS A 448 5.37 -29.92 -14.14
C HIS A 448 5.19 -29.19 -15.47
N ILE A 449 5.28 -27.86 -15.45
CA ILE A 449 5.19 -27.03 -16.66
C ILE A 449 6.31 -27.42 -17.65
N ARG A 450 7.54 -27.53 -17.19
CA ARG A 450 8.70 -27.87 -18.02
C ARG A 450 8.60 -29.26 -18.62
N THR A 451 8.17 -30.28 -17.84
CA THR A 451 8.26 -31.69 -18.27
C THR A 451 6.97 -32.22 -18.88
N ARG A 452 5.80 -31.64 -18.54
CA ARG A 452 4.49 -32.17 -18.95
C ARG A 452 3.70 -31.20 -19.85
N VAL A 453 3.79 -29.89 -19.59
CA VAL A 453 3.05 -28.89 -20.36
C VAL A 453 3.82 -28.46 -21.61
N PHE A 454 5.11 -28.16 -21.43
CA PHE A 454 5.99 -27.66 -22.48
C PHE A 454 7.28 -28.47 -22.60
N PRO A 455 7.22 -29.81 -22.83
CA PRO A 455 8.43 -30.66 -22.88
C PRO A 455 9.34 -30.37 -24.09
N ASP A 456 8.81 -29.74 -25.11
CA ASP A 456 9.45 -29.40 -26.38
C ASP A 456 9.95 -27.95 -26.43
N LEU A 457 9.66 -27.12 -25.43
CA LEU A 457 10.06 -25.72 -25.36
C LEU A 457 11.23 -25.51 -24.38
N ARG A 458 11.98 -24.43 -24.61
CA ARG A 458 13.07 -24.02 -23.72
C ARG A 458 12.50 -23.27 -22.51
N VAL A 459 12.32 -23.98 -21.42
CA VAL A 459 11.73 -23.44 -20.18
C VAL A 459 12.81 -23.20 -19.13
N GLU A 460 12.99 -21.96 -18.71
CA GLU A 460 13.83 -21.56 -17.58
C GLU A 460 12.98 -21.29 -16.33
N VAL A 461 13.58 -21.47 -15.17
CA VAL A 461 12.92 -21.27 -13.86
C VAL A 461 13.66 -20.22 -13.06
N LEU A 462 12.91 -19.27 -12.45
CA LEU A 462 13.45 -18.17 -11.66
C LEU A 462 12.73 -18.05 -10.31
N HIS A 463 13.48 -18.09 -9.20
CA HIS A 463 12.90 -17.91 -7.87
C HIS A 463 13.80 -17.17 -6.89
N GLY A 464 13.23 -16.68 -5.77
CA GLY A 464 13.88 -15.79 -4.81
C GLY A 464 15.15 -16.34 -4.19
N LYS A 465 15.22 -17.64 -3.89
CA LYS A 465 16.36 -18.27 -3.20
C LYS A 465 17.54 -18.62 -4.10
N MET A 466 17.44 -18.40 -5.42
CA MET A 466 18.58 -18.60 -6.33
C MET A 466 19.71 -17.60 -6.02
N PRO A 467 20.99 -18.03 -6.14
CA PRO A 467 22.12 -17.11 -6.11
C PRO A 467 21.98 -16.03 -7.19
N THR A 468 22.45 -14.80 -6.91
CA THR A 468 22.35 -13.66 -7.83
C THR A 468 22.91 -13.99 -9.21
N ARG A 469 24.08 -14.64 -9.27
CA ARG A 469 24.74 -15.03 -10.52
C ARG A 469 23.88 -15.96 -11.39
N GLU A 470 23.12 -16.84 -10.77
CA GLU A 470 22.22 -17.76 -11.47
C GLU A 470 20.95 -17.04 -11.95
N LYS A 471 20.39 -16.14 -11.14
CA LYS A 471 19.30 -15.25 -11.56
C LYS A 471 19.70 -14.45 -12.79
N ASP A 472 20.91 -13.90 -12.80
CA ASP A 472 21.43 -13.10 -13.92
C ASP A 472 21.60 -13.95 -15.18
N ARG A 473 22.08 -15.21 -15.05
CA ARG A 473 22.17 -16.16 -16.14
C ARG A 473 20.80 -16.45 -16.78
N VAL A 474 19.83 -16.82 -15.94
CA VAL A 474 18.47 -17.15 -16.38
C VAL A 474 17.79 -15.97 -17.05
N MET A 475 17.87 -14.78 -16.43
CA MET A 475 17.30 -13.58 -17.02
C MET A 475 18.02 -13.14 -18.29
N GLY A 476 19.35 -13.33 -18.35
CA GLY A 476 20.14 -13.08 -19.56
C GLY A 476 19.69 -13.97 -20.72
N ALA A 477 19.55 -15.29 -20.48
CA ALA A 477 19.08 -16.26 -21.47
C ALA A 477 17.65 -15.91 -21.96
N PHE A 478 16.75 -15.55 -21.06
CA PHE A 478 15.40 -15.14 -21.45
C PHE A 478 15.38 -13.83 -22.24
N THR A 479 16.19 -12.85 -21.86
CA THR A 479 16.30 -11.56 -22.57
C THR A 479 16.92 -11.73 -23.96
N ALA A 480 17.87 -12.66 -24.13
CA ALA A 480 18.50 -12.98 -25.39
C ALA A 480 17.61 -13.79 -26.35
N GLY A 481 16.48 -14.32 -25.86
CA GLY A 481 15.60 -15.20 -26.64
C GLY A 481 16.04 -16.68 -26.63
N ASP A 482 17.00 -17.03 -25.77
CA ASP A 482 17.47 -18.42 -25.62
C ASP A 482 16.50 -19.28 -24.81
N ALA A 483 15.53 -18.69 -24.13
CA ALA A 483 14.42 -19.36 -23.45
C ALA A 483 13.08 -18.82 -23.98
N ASP A 484 12.13 -19.74 -24.20
CA ASP A 484 10.80 -19.44 -24.73
C ASP A 484 9.82 -19.08 -23.62
N VAL A 485 9.91 -19.79 -22.50
CA VAL A 485 9.05 -19.61 -21.32
C VAL A 485 9.92 -19.40 -20.09
N LEU A 486 9.60 -18.37 -19.31
CA LEU A 486 10.14 -18.16 -17.98
C LEU A 486 9.09 -18.46 -16.93
N VAL A 487 9.26 -19.57 -16.21
CA VAL A 487 8.44 -19.87 -15.05
C VAL A 487 9.07 -19.24 -13.82
N ALA A 488 8.34 -18.37 -13.15
CA ALA A 488 8.90 -17.61 -12.05
C ALA A 488 7.95 -17.48 -10.86
N THR A 489 8.52 -17.22 -9.69
CA THR A 489 7.78 -16.73 -8.53
C THR A 489 7.66 -15.22 -8.58
N THR A 490 7.20 -14.57 -7.50
CA THR A 490 7.07 -13.11 -7.37
C THR A 490 8.33 -12.30 -7.71
N VAL A 491 9.50 -12.94 -7.82
CA VAL A 491 10.78 -12.28 -8.18
C VAL A 491 10.73 -11.56 -9.52
N VAL A 492 9.82 -11.92 -10.43
CA VAL A 492 9.59 -11.22 -11.71
C VAL A 492 9.02 -9.81 -11.54
N GLU A 493 8.52 -9.45 -10.36
CA GLU A 493 8.19 -8.04 -10.05
C GLU A 493 9.41 -7.11 -10.23
N VAL A 494 10.62 -7.66 -10.19
CA VAL A 494 11.87 -6.91 -10.34
C VAL A 494 12.16 -6.66 -11.82
N GLY A 495 11.72 -5.59 -12.28
CA GLY A 495 12.00 -4.62 -13.34
C GLY A 495 12.68 -5.00 -14.66
N VAL A 496 12.92 -6.25 -15.02
CA VAL A 496 13.60 -6.58 -16.27
C VAL A 496 12.68 -6.39 -17.49
N ASP A 497 13.18 -5.67 -18.49
CA ASP A 497 12.48 -5.34 -19.72
C ASP A 497 12.78 -6.39 -20.79
N VAL A 498 11.78 -7.16 -21.21
CA VAL A 498 11.89 -8.13 -22.29
C VAL A 498 10.84 -7.80 -23.37
N PRO A 499 11.20 -7.04 -24.41
CA PRO A 499 10.23 -6.57 -25.40
C PRO A 499 9.50 -7.69 -26.15
N ASN A 500 10.13 -8.84 -26.34
CA ASN A 500 9.54 -10.00 -27.02
C ASN A 500 8.58 -10.81 -26.16
N ALA A 501 8.55 -10.60 -24.84
CA ALA A 501 7.61 -11.28 -23.94
C ALA A 501 6.23 -10.62 -24.04
N SER A 502 5.31 -11.29 -24.74
CA SER A 502 3.96 -10.79 -25.03
C SER A 502 2.86 -11.47 -24.23
N VAL A 503 3.14 -12.59 -23.55
CA VAL A 503 2.14 -13.31 -22.76
C VAL A 503 2.59 -13.43 -21.31
N MET A 504 1.69 -13.09 -20.38
CA MET A 504 1.83 -13.29 -18.93
C MET A 504 0.70 -14.21 -18.47
N VAL A 505 1.03 -15.34 -17.86
CA VAL A 505 0.07 -16.19 -17.16
C VAL A 505 0.37 -16.16 -15.68
N ILE A 506 -0.63 -15.86 -14.85
CA ILE A 506 -0.48 -15.83 -13.39
C ILE A 506 -1.41 -16.88 -12.80
N LEU A 507 -0.80 -17.90 -12.19
CA LEU A 507 -1.50 -19.00 -11.54
C LEU A 507 -1.92 -18.61 -10.12
N ASP A 508 -3.05 -19.14 -9.64
CA ASP A 508 -3.65 -18.79 -8.34
C ASP A 508 -3.67 -17.26 -8.12
N ALA A 509 -4.17 -16.52 -9.11
CA ALA A 509 -4.15 -15.06 -9.12
C ALA A 509 -4.90 -14.43 -7.93
N ASN A 510 -5.86 -15.15 -7.33
CA ASN A 510 -6.58 -14.74 -6.12
C ASN A 510 -5.67 -14.56 -4.89
N ARG A 511 -4.51 -15.19 -4.87
CA ARG A 511 -3.54 -15.09 -3.76
C ARG A 511 -2.70 -13.81 -3.80
N TYR A 512 -2.79 -13.03 -4.87
CA TYR A 512 -2.04 -11.78 -5.05
C TYR A 512 -2.93 -10.55 -4.79
N GLY A 513 -2.34 -9.46 -4.30
CA GLY A 513 -3.00 -8.16 -4.28
C GLY A 513 -3.18 -7.60 -5.70
N LEU A 514 -4.23 -6.81 -5.92
CA LEU A 514 -4.49 -6.24 -7.26
C LEU A 514 -3.34 -5.35 -7.75
N ALA A 515 -2.73 -4.57 -6.87
CA ALA A 515 -1.56 -3.76 -7.19
C ALA A 515 -0.36 -4.61 -7.63
N GLN A 516 -0.16 -5.77 -7.01
CA GLN A 516 0.90 -6.71 -7.37
C GLN A 516 0.64 -7.36 -8.73
N LEU A 517 -0.59 -7.80 -8.98
CA LEU A 517 -1.01 -8.32 -10.29
C LEU A 517 -0.83 -7.27 -11.40
N HIS A 518 -1.15 -6.00 -11.12
CA HIS A 518 -0.91 -4.91 -12.05
C HIS A 518 0.57 -4.73 -12.38
N GLN A 519 1.46 -4.81 -11.40
CA GLN A 519 2.91 -4.76 -11.62
C GLN A 519 3.41 -5.92 -12.48
N LEU A 520 2.93 -7.15 -12.21
CA LEU A 520 3.24 -8.34 -13.01
C LEU A 520 2.71 -8.16 -14.44
N ARG A 521 1.46 -7.73 -14.62
CA ARG A 521 0.89 -7.41 -15.93
C ARG A 521 1.76 -6.43 -16.72
N GLY A 522 2.30 -5.41 -16.06
CA GLY A 522 3.17 -4.41 -16.66
C GLY A 522 4.54 -4.93 -17.14
N ARG A 523 4.86 -6.22 -16.91
CA ARG A 523 6.09 -6.86 -17.44
C ARG A 523 5.99 -7.25 -18.91
N VAL A 524 4.79 -7.36 -19.45
CA VAL A 524 4.53 -7.51 -20.87
C VAL A 524 4.03 -6.18 -21.47
N GLY A 525 3.83 -6.10 -22.78
CA GLY A 525 3.38 -4.86 -23.43
C GLY A 525 4.48 -3.82 -23.60
N ARG A 526 5.72 -4.25 -23.77
CA ARG A 526 6.90 -3.37 -23.97
C ARG A 526 7.46 -3.40 -25.39
N GLY A 527 6.96 -4.31 -26.22
CA GLY A 527 7.21 -4.38 -27.65
C GLY A 527 6.08 -3.75 -28.46
N VAL A 528 6.18 -3.84 -29.77
CA VAL A 528 5.17 -3.35 -30.74
C VAL A 528 3.98 -4.29 -30.86
N GLU A 529 4.09 -5.49 -30.37
CA GLU A 529 3.12 -6.56 -30.50
C GLU A 529 2.03 -6.51 -29.45
N ARG A 530 0.86 -7.03 -29.79
CA ARG A 530 -0.25 -7.19 -28.83
C ARG A 530 0.21 -8.08 -27.67
N SER A 531 -0.14 -7.71 -26.48
CA SER A 531 0.27 -8.40 -25.27
C SER A 531 -0.91 -8.79 -24.42
N PHE A 532 -0.79 -9.91 -23.72
CA PHE A 532 -1.87 -10.57 -23.02
C PHE A 532 -1.48 -10.92 -21.59
N CYS A 533 -2.41 -10.72 -20.67
CA CYS A 533 -2.28 -11.16 -19.29
C CYS A 533 -3.44 -12.10 -18.95
N ILE A 534 -3.14 -13.31 -18.56
CA ILE A 534 -4.12 -14.33 -18.20
C ILE A 534 -4.02 -14.63 -16.72
N LEU A 535 -5.07 -14.30 -15.97
CA LEU A 535 -5.19 -14.54 -14.54
C LEU A 535 -5.97 -15.83 -14.34
N VAL A 536 -5.34 -16.84 -13.74
CA VAL A 536 -6.00 -18.11 -13.40
C VAL A 536 -6.33 -18.12 -11.93
N ALA A 537 -7.61 -18.31 -11.60
CA ALA A 537 -8.12 -18.31 -10.24
C ALA A 537 -8.98 -19.55 -9.95
N PRO A 538 -9.17 -19.95 -8.68
CA PRO A 538 -10.12 -20.99 -8.30
C PRO A 538 -11.52 -20.74 -8.88
N ASP A 539 -12.33 -21.81 -8.93
CA ASP A 539 -13.69 -21.73 -9.51
C ASP A 539 -14.69 -20.98 -8.60
N ASP A 540 -14.21 -20.29 -7.56
CA ASP A 540 -15.01 -19.42 -6.70
C ASP A 540 -15.43 -18.15 -7.44
N VAL A 541 -16.74 -17.83 -7.42
CA VAL A 541 -17.32 -16.70 -8.13
C VAL A 541 -16.81 -15.37 -7.58
N GLY A 542 -16.69 -15.22 -6.25
CA GLY A 542 -16.27 -13.96 -5.60
C GLY A 542 -14.83 -13.59 -5.95
N GLU A 543 -13.92 -14.57 -6.07
CA GLU A 543 -12.53 -14.33 -6.45
C GLU A 543 -12.40 -13.91 -7.93
N VAL A 544 -13.21 -14.49 -8.82
CA VAL A 544 -13.25 -14.09 -10.23
C VAL A 544 -13.73 -12.64 -10.36
N GLU A 545 -14.75 -12.25 -9.61
CA GLU A 545 -15.30 -10.89 -9.62
C GLU A 545 -14.26 -9.87 -9.12
N ARG A 546 -13.53 -10.18 -8.05
CA ARG A 546 -12.43 -9.34 -7.54
C ARG A 546 -11.36 -9.08 -8.60
N LEU A 547 -11.03 -10.07 -9.40
CA LEU A 547 -9.99 -9.97 -10.44
C LEU A 547 -10.47 -9.27 -11.71
N SER A 548 -11.79 -9.15 -11.93
CA SER A 548 -12.37 -8.54 -13.15
C SER A 548 -11.94 -7.08 -13.35
N ILE A 549 -11.68 -6.36 -12.26
CA ILE A 549 -11.18 -4.97 -12.34
C ILE A 549 -9.89 -4.83 -13.16
N LEU A 550 -9.03 -5.87 -13.16
CA LEU A 550 -7.82 -5.87 -13.97
C LEU A 550 -8.10 -6.07 -15.46
N ALA A 551 -9.23 -6.68 -15.82
CA ALA A 551 -9.68 -6.78 -17.19
C ALA A 551 -10.40 -5.49 -17.67
N GLU A 552 -11.06 -4.77 -16.76
CA GLU A 552 -11.83 -3.56 -17.06
C GLU A 552 -10.96 -2.32 -17.22
N THR A 553 -9.82 -2.23 -16.51
CA THR A 553 -8.95 -1.06 -16.56
C THR A 553 -7.47 -1.39 -16.61
N THR A 554 -6.74 -0.55 -17.33
CA THR A 554 -5.27 -0.55 -17.33
C THR A 554 -4.68 0.53 -16.41
N ASP A 555 -5.50 1.39 -15.82
CA ASP A 555 -5.09 2.47 -14.92
C ASP A 555 -4.68 1.90 -13.56
N GLY A 556 -3.38 1.91 -13.28
CA GLY A 556 -2.83 1.40 -12.03
C GLY A 556 -3.31 2.15 -10.78
N PHE A 557 -3.65 3.43 -10.88
CA PHE A 557 -4.18 4.20 -9.76
C PHE A 557 -5.59 3.76 -9.38
N LYS A 558 -6.46 3.54 -10.39
CA LYS A 558 -7.81 3.00 -10.17
C LYS A 558 -7.76 1.60 -9.57
N ILE A 559 -6.86 0.74 -10.06
CA ILE A 559 -6.66 -0.60 -9.52
C ILE A 559 -6.20 -0.54 -8.06
N ALA A 560 -5.29 0.36 -7.73
CA ALA A 560 -4.82 0.52 -6.36
C ALA A 560 -5.90 1.07 -5.42
N GLU A 561 -6.77 1.95 -5.89
CA GLU A 561 -7.93 2.44 -5.14
C GLU A 561 -8.93 1.32 -4.86
N GLU A 562 -9.22 0.46 -5.85
CA GLU A 562 -10.07 -0.71 -5.67
C GLU A 562 -9.45 -1.77 -4.76
N ASP A 563 -8.15 -2.07 -4.88
CA ASP A 563 -7.44 -2.97 -3.96
C ASP A 563 -7.60 -2.49 -2.51
N LEU A 564 -7.50 -1.19 -2.32
CA LEU A 564 -7.67 -0.57 -1.01
C LEU A 564 -9.12 -0.63 -0.51
N ARG A 565 -10.12 -0.50 -1.39
CA ARG A 565 -11.54 -0.62 -1.06
C ARG A 565 -11.89 -2.05 -0.64
N ILE A 566 -11.49 -3.03 -1.43
CA ILE A 566 -11.78 -4.45 -1.20
C ILE A 566 -11.12 -4.97 0.09
N ARG A 567 -9.87 -4.62 0.34
CA ARG A 567 -9.18 -5.02 1.59
C ARG A 567 -9.90 -4.56 2.84
N ARG A 568 -10.62 -3.46 2.78
CA ARG A 568 -11.40 -2.90 3.89
C ARG A 568 -12.72 -3.61 4.10
N GLU A 569 -13.41 -3.96 3.02
CA GLU A 569 -14.63 -4.79 3.11
C GLU A 569 -14.29 -6.13 3.75
N GLY A 570 -13.10 -6.71 3.47
CA GLY A 570 -12.59 -7.92 4.11
C GLY A 570 -12.12 -7.73 5.57
N GLU A 571 -11.57 -6.56 5.93
CA GLU A 571 -11.17 -6.24 7.31
C GLU A 571 -12.37 -6.02 8.25
N PHE A 572 -13.51 -5.60 7.74
CA PHE A 572 -14.77 -5.59 8.52
C PHE A 572 -15.26 -7.00 8.89
N ALA A 573 -14.82 -8.03 8.16
CA ALA A 573 -15.17 -9.44 8.42
C ALA A 573 -14.13 -10.18 9.27
N GLY A 574 -12.93 -9.68 9.48
CA GLY A 574 -11.87 -10.33 10.25
C GLY A 574 -10.79 -9.37 10.73
N THR A 575 -10.62 -9.26 12.03
CA THR A 575 -9.56 -8.63 12.84
C THR A 575 -8.54 -7.76 12.10
N ALA A 576 -8.66 -6.45 12.30
CA ALA A 576 -7.80 -5.38 11.83
C ALA A 576 -6.31 -5.60 12.15
N GLN A 577 -5.48 -5.63 11.10
CA GLN A 577 -4.06 -5.31 11.19
C GLN A 577 -3.62 -4.60 9.91
N ALA A 578 -3.90 -3.32 9.78
CA ALA A 578 -3.11 -2.38 8.96
C ALA A 578 -3.70 -0.95 9.04
N GLY A 579 -3.55 -0.30 10.18
CA GLY A 579 -3.53 1.17 10.20
C GLY A 579 -2.29 1.64 9.43
N VAL A 580 -2.39 2.75 8.70
CA VAL A 580 -1.19 3.48 8.25
C VAL A 580 -0.33 3.71 9.49
N ALA A 581 0.96 3.38 9.41
CA ALA A 581 1.87 3.51 10.55
C ALA A 581 1.72 4.89 11.20
N GLY A 582 1.10 4.94 12.39
CA GLY A 582 0.87 6.17 13.16
C GLY A 582 -0.57 6.62 13.34
N SER A 583 -1.59 6.00 12.71
CA SER A 583 -3.01 6.27 13.00
C SER A 583 -3.62 5.13 13.82
N THR A 584 -4.26 5.46 14.93
CA THR A 584 -4.89 4.49 15.85
C THR A 584 -6.41 4.51 15.76
N VAL A 585 -7.01 5.62 15.36
CA VAL A 585 -8.46 5.85 15.32
C VAL A 585 -8.95 6.20 13.93
N GLY A 586 -8.19 7.03 13.22
CA GLY A 586 -8.51 7.50 11.86
C GLY A 586 -8.22 6.47 10.80
N ASN A 587 -9.14 6.31 9.85
CA ASN A 587 -8.89 5.56 8.64
C ASN A 587 -8.59 6.55 7.51
N ILE A 588 -7.31 6.64 7.12
CA ILE A 588 -6.81 7.67 6.23
C ILE A 588 -7.51 7.75 4.86
N VAL A 589 -8.15 6.69 4.45
CA VAL A 589 -8.84 6.67 3.15
C VAL A 589 -10.32 6.98 3.30
N GLN A 590 -10.96 6.50 4.37
CA GLN A 590 -12.34 6.89 4.67
C GLN A 590 -12.41 8.35 5.12
N ASP A 591 -11.40 8.77 5.88
CA ASP A 591 -11.33 10.09 6.50
C ASP A 591 -10.39 11.05 5.73
N PHE A 592 -10.10 10.79 4.43
CA PHE A 592 -9.11 11.55 3.65
C PHE A 592 -9.41 13.05 3.56
N GLU A 593 -10.67 13.42 3.33
CA GLU A 593 -11.04 14.84 3.35
C GLU A 593 -10.72 15.51 4.68
N LEU A 594 -10.91 14.77 5.78
CA LEU A 594 -10.60 15.26 7.11
C LEU A 594 -9.09 15.43 7.30
N TYR A 595 -8.29 14.48 6.75
CA TYR A 595 -6.84 14.61 6.71
C TYR A 595 -6.38 15.82 5.92
N MET A 596 -6.95 16.07 4.73
CA MET A 596 -6.60 17.25 3.92
C MET A 596 -6.92 18.56 4.63
N LYS A 597 -8.03 18.62 5.36
CA LYS A 597 -8.39 19.77 6.20
C LYS A 597 -7.39 19.94 7.34
N ALA A 598 -7.04 18.87 8.03
CA ALA A 598 -6.04 18.88 9.10
C ALA A 598 -4.65 19.32 8.59
N LYS A 599 -4.25 18.84 7.42
CA LYS A 599 -3.00 19.23 6.76
C LYS A 599 -2.98 20.72 6.39
N ALA A 600 -4.06 21.23 5.83
CA ALA A 600 -4.16 22.67 5.48
C ALA A 600 -4.03 23.57 6.71
N GLU A 601 -4.62 23.19 7.84
CA GLU A 601 -4.47 23.92 9.10
C GLU A 601 -3.04 23.86 9.65
N ALA A 602 -2.40 22.69 9.59
CA ALA A 602 -1.01 22.53 10.02
C ALA A 602 -0.06 23.37 9.14
N ASP A 603 -0.22 23.33 7.84
CA ASP A 603 0.58 24.13 6.90
C ASP A 603 0.35 25.65 7.11
N ALA A 604 -0.90 26.07 7.39
CA ALA A 604 -1.23 27.48 7.66
C ALA A 604 -0.63 27.99 8.98
N ILE A 605 -0.55 27.18 10.02
CA ILE A 605 0.12 27.54 11.28
C ILE A 605 1.62 27.69 11.03
N LEU A 606 2.27 26.72 10.41
CA LEU A 606 3.72 26.76 10.19
C LEU A 606 4.17 27.80 9.18
N SER A 607 3.28 28.27 8.29
CA SER A 607 3.58 29.40 7.41
C SER A 607 3.74 30.73 8.16
N ARG A 608 3.13 30.85 9.35
CA ARG A 608 3.18 32.05 10.20
C ARG A 608 4.21 31.89 11.33
N ASP A 609 4.24 30.70 11.92
CA ASP A 609 5.08 30.36 13.07
C ASP A 609 5.84 29.04 12.80
N PRO A 610 6.92 29.08 12.00
CA PRO A 610 7.63 27.89 11.55
C PRO A 610 8.24 27.03 12.68
N GLU A 611 8.54 27.66 13.81
CA GLU A 611 9.16 27.00 14.97
C GLU A 611 8.20 26.81 16.15
N LEU A 612 6.91 27.17 15.99
CA LEU A 612 5.89 27.10 17.05
C LEU A 612 6.29 27.85 18.31
N GLN A 613 6.85 29.06 18.16
CA GLN A 613 7.33 29.89 19.27
C GLN A 613 6.25 30.80 19.84
N GLU A 614 5.21 31.09 19.07
CA GLU A 614 4.06 31.86 19.57
C GLU A 614 3.38 31.11 20.74
N ASP A 615 3.01 31.83 21.78
CA ASP A 615 2.41 31.24 23.01
C ASP A 615 1.17 30.41 22.71
N GLU A 616 0.40 30.79 21.68
CA GLU A 616 -0.77 30.04 21.21
C GLU A 616 -0.43 28.68 20.58
N ASN A 617 0.78 28.54 20.03
CA ASN A 617 1.20 27.36 19.25
C ASN A 617 2.21 26.48 20.00
N ARG A 618 2.88 26.99 21.03
CA ARG A 618 3.96 26.26 21.74
C ARG A 618 3.53 24.89 22.27
N HIS A 619 2.29 24.77 22.71
CA HIS A 619 1.75 23.51 23.20
C HIS A 619 1.59 22.44 22.11
N LEU A 620 1.61 22.82 20.82
CA LEU A 620 1.55 21.87 19.70
C LEU A 620 2.83 21.02 19.56
N LEU A 621 3.94 21.45 20.15
CA LEU A 621 5.17 20.64 20.22
C LEU A 621 4.93 19.34 21.01
N GLU A 622 4.14 19.39 22.07
CA GLU A 622 3.78 18.19 22.87
C GLU A 622 3.00 17.17 22.02
N LEU A 623 2.12 17.66 21.13
CA LEU A 623 1.37 16.81 20.20
C LEU A 623 2.31 16.13 19.20
N VAL A 624 3.28 16.86 18.68
CA VAL A 624 4.30 16.33 17.73
C VAL A 624 5.13 15.24 18.40
N ASP A 625 5.58 15.47 19.63
CA ASP A 625 6.38 14.50 20.39
C ASP A 625 5.57 13.24 20.71
N SER A 626 4.28 13.39 21.05
CA SER A 626 3.38 12.26 21.28
C SER A 626 3.19 11.39 20.03
N VAL A 627 3.04 12.01 18.87
CA VAL A 627 2.92 11.33 17.55
C VAL A 627 4.25 10.64 17.18
N ALA A 628 5.39 11.30 17.42
CA ALA A 628 6.70 10.72 17.17
C ALA A 628 6.96 9.47 18.03
N THR A 629 6.60 9.52 19.32
CA THR A 629 6.72 8.41 20.27
C THR A 629 5.82 7.25 19.87
N ALA A 630 4.55 7.51 19.53
CA ALA A 630 3.61 6.48 19.06
C ALA A 630 4.11 5.79 17.78
N ARG A 631 4.66 6.55 16.83
CA ARG A 631 5.28 5.98 15.61
C ARG A 631 6.52 5.14 15.90
N ALA A 632 7.37 5.54 16.84
CA ALA A 632 8.54 4.76 17.23
C ALA A 632 8.15 3.40 17.80
N ILE A 633 7.14 3.35 18.67
CA ILE A 633 6.61 2.10 19.26
C ILE A 633 6.05 1.17 18.17
N LEU A 634 5.30 1.70 17.19
CA LEU A 634 4.70 0.90 16.12
C LEU A 634 5.73 0.39 15.08
N VAL A 635 6.91 1.00 14.98
CA VAL A 635 7.99 0.56 14.08
C VAL A 635 8.88 -0.50 14.75
N THR A 636 8.88 -0.57 16.09
CA THR A 636 9.69 -1.52 16.87
C THR A 636 8.91 -2.76 17.32
N SER A 637 7.60 -2.80 17.16
CA SER A 637 6.71 -3.95 17.39
C SER A 637 6.33 -4.62 16.05
#